data_91e5debbef08ea1af1c0ae2d21cad57d
#
_entry.id   91e5debbef08ea1af1c0ae2d21cad57d
#
_cell.length_a   1.000
_cell.length_b   1.000
_cell.length_c   1.000
_cell.angle_alpha   90.00
_cell.angle_beta   90.00
_cell.angle_gamma   90.00
#
_symmetry.space_group_name_H-M   'P 1'
#
loop_
_entity.id
_entity.type
_entity.pdbx_description
1 polymer ?
#
loop_
_entity_poly.entity_id
_entity_poly.type
_entity_poly.pdbx_seq_one_letter_code
_entity_poly.pdbx_strand_id
1 'polypeptide(L)'
;MLRYALPHPRRAPHAPTVAIRHLRPFRRSRPAARPLPVRPLPTRPPGWNTEHPSQNRSIPFQTFHAPPARRPTRPRWNSEHPAENRSIPFHPPHATPFRNRPYPLCGPRRHTIIAPIPRPPYVPGKLSLVWAPMTDLSHIRNFSIIAHIDHGKSTLADRLIQQCGGLDAREMREQVLDSMDIERERGITIKAQTVRLLYKAEDGKQYTLNLMDTPGHVDFAYEVSRSLAACEGSILVVDASQGVEAQTLANVYQAIDNNHEIIPVLNKIDLPAAEPERIKQQIEDVIGLDASDAVEISAKSGLNIGAVLEAVVKRLPPPKGDADAPLKALLVDSWYDPYLGVVILVRVVDGVLKVNQKVRFMAAGSAHDVDRVGVFTPKALLTGELRPGEMGFITAAIKDITQTKVGDTITDERKPASEALAGFKPSIPVVWCGLFPVDAADFERLRDSLGKLKLNDASFHYEAETSAALGFGFRCGFLGLLHLEIIQERLEREFNLDLITTAPSVVYKLTMTDGTVRDLHNPADMPDVMRIDHIDEPWIKATIMLPDEYLGGVLQLCTERRGQQIELTYAGARAMLVYRLPLNEVVFDFYDRLKSISRGYASFDYQMDSYEEGDLVKLSILVNAEPVDALSMIVHRSQSERRGRQLCERLKELIPRQLFKIAVQAAIGGKIIARESISAMRKDVTAKCYGGDISRKRKLLDKQKEGKKRMRQFGQVEIPQSAFIAALKMGDE
;
A
#
# COMPACT_ATOMS: atom_id res chain seq x y z
N MET A 1 54.75 0.68 -49.08
CA MET A 1 55.64 -0.48 -49.03
C MET A 1 55.48 -1.16 -47.70
N LEU A 2 55.09 -2.30 -47.71
CA LEU A 2 55.23 -3.56 -46.95
C LEU A 2 53.89 -4.26 -46.78
N ARG A 3 53.73 -5.27 -47.62
CA ARG A 3 52.72 -6.34 -47.56
C ARG A 3 53.14 -7.31 -46.45
N TYR A 4 52.17 -7.80 -45.67
CA TYR A 4 52.23 -9.16 -45.09
C TYR A 4 50.84 -9.79 -45.07
N ALA A 5 50.78 -10.84 -45.57
CA ALA A 5 50.11 -11.99 -46.01
C ALA A 5 49.22 -12.65 -44.91
N LEU A 6 48.02 -13.06 -45.35
CA LEU A 6 47.08 -13.97 -44.66
C LEU A 6 47.58 -15.41 -44.75
N PRO A 7 47.34 -16.27 -43.82
CA PRO A 7 47.30 -17.71 -44.06
C PRO A 7 45.86 -18.27 -44.02
N HIS A 8 45.62 -19.20 -44.99
CA HIS A 8 44.42 -19.99 -45.25
C HIS A 8 44.05 -20.97 -44.17
N PRO A 9 42.76 -21.46 -44.12
CA PRO A 9 42.21 -22.30 -43.06
C PRO A 9 42.54 -23.78 -43.27
N ARG A 10 42.86 -24.50 -42.18
CA ARG A 10 42.98 -25.94 -42.15
C ARG A 10 41.64 -26.58 -41.85
N ARG A 11 41.36 -27.67 -42.62
CA ARG A 11 40.21 -28.56 -42.60
C ARG A 11 39.99 -29.21 -41.22
N ALA A 12 38.71 -29.32 -40.83
CA ALA A 12 38.21 -30.12 -39.70
C ALA A 12 38.17 -31.62 -40.04
N PRO A 13 38.38 -32.55 -39.09
CA PRO A 13 38.08 -33.95 -39.27
C PRO A 13 36.66 -34.33 -38.83
N HIS A 14 36.12 -35.34 -39.50
CA HIS A 14 34.80 -35.93 -39.45
C HIS A 14 34.32 -36.34 -38.07
N ALA A 15 33.05 -36.04 -37.75
CA ALA A 15 32.28 -36.61 -36.64
C ALA A 15 31.67 -37.97 -37.05
N PRO A 16 31.58 -38.95 -36.14
CA PRO A 16 30.88 -40.19 -36.42
C PRO A 16 29.37 -40.05 -36.15
N THR A 17 28.60 -40.51 -37.13
CA THR A 17 27.15 -40.69 -37.11
C THR A 17 26.72 -41.73 -36.09
N VAL A 18 25.96 -41.35 -35.06
CA VAL A 18 25.32 -42.31 -34.14
C VAL A 18 23.84 -42.45 -34.54
N ALA A 19 23.49 -43.70 -34.86
CA ALA A 19 22.19 -44.15 -35.29
C ALA A 19 21.14 -44.02 -34.15
N ILE A 20 20.05 -43.37 -34.44
CA ILE A 20 18.85 -43.31 -33.56
C ILE A 20 18.12 -44.65 -33.67
N ARG A 21 18.20 -45.49 -32.62
CA ARG A 21 17.34 -46.66 -32.45
C ARG A 21 16.03 -46.22 -31.78
N HIS A 22 14.92 -46.44 -32.47
CA HIS A 22 13.56 -46.36 -31.92
C HIS A 22 13.38 -47.31 -30.73
N LEU A 23 13.12 -46.78 -29.55
CA LEU A 23 12.62 -47.54 -28.41
C LEU A 23 11.12 -47.31 -28.26
N ARG A 24 10.38 -48.42 -28.37
CA ARG A 24 8.93 -48.51 -28.13
C ARG A 24 8.59 -48.21 -26.64
N PRO A 25 7.40 -47.69 -26.32
CA PRO A 25 7.01 -47.41 -24.95
C PRO A 25 6.66 -48.71 -24.19
N PHE A 26 7.32 -48.94 -23.09
CA PHE A 26 7.00 -50.01 -22.14
C PHE A 26 5.77 -49.62 -21.32
N ARG A 27 4.64 -50.32 -21.55
CA ARG A 27 3.51 -50.31 -20.62
C ARG A 27 3.90 -51.08 -19.36
N ARG A 28 4.06 -50.39 -18.24
CA ARG A 28 4.05 -50.99 -16.92
C ARG A 28 2.63 -50.93 -16.34
N SER A 29 2.03 -52.10 -16.23
CA SER A 29 0.85 -52.41 -15.46
C SER A 29 1.12 -52.17 -13.98
N ARG A 30 0.31 -51.35 -13.33
CA ARG A 30 0.26 -51.19 -11.88
C ARG A 30 -0.45 -52.41 -11.26
N PRO A 31 0.08 -53.04 -10.21
CA PRO A 31 -0.66 -54.01 -9.43
C PRO A 31 -1.65 -53.25 -8.50
N ALA A 32 -2.86 -53.77 -8.39
CA ALA A 32 -3.93 -53.31 -7.55
C ALA A 32 -3.55 -53.34 -6.05
N ALA A 33 -3.68 -52.24 -5.37
CA ALA A 33 -3.52 -52.16 -3.93
C ALA A 33 -4.72 -52.84 -3.24
N ARG A 34 -4.43 -53.81 -2.39
CA ARG A 34 -5.39 -54.45 -1.46
C ARG A 34 -5.77 -53.45 -0.38
N PRO A 35 -7.06 -53.37 0.06
CA PRO A 35 -7.47 -52.55 1.17
C PRO A 35 -6.97 -53.10 2.50
N LEU A 36 -6.39 -52.24 3.33
CA LEU A 36 -6.03 -52.55 4.73
C LEU A 36 -7.29 -52.62 5.61
N PRO A 37 -7.35 -53.52 6.62
CA PRO A 37 -8.48 -53.64 7.47
C PRO A 37 -8.62 -52.47 8.43
N VAL A 38 -9.85 -51.98 8.52
CA VAL A 38 -10.31 -50.96 9.49
C VAL A 38 -10.30 -51.57 10.90
N ARG A 39 -9.51 -51.02 11.82
CA ARG A 39 -9.59 -51.30 13.25
C ARG A 39 -10.80 -50.57 13.88
N PRO A 40 -11.64 -51.22 14.65
CA PRO A 40 -12.74 -50.57 15.37
C PRO A 40 -12.20 -49.75 16.55
N LEU A 41 -12.82 -48.58 16.77
CA LEU A 41 -12.65 -47.71 17.93
C LEU A 41 -13.09 -48.41 19.20
N PRO A 42 -12.45 -48.19 20.37
CA PRO A 42 -12.88 -48.76 21.62
C PRO A 42 -14.15 -48.10 22.17
N THR A 43 -15.10 -48.90 22.56
CA THR A 43 -16.36 -48.54 23.22
C THR A 43 -16.11 -47.97 24.62
N ARG A 44 -16.81 -46.90 24.96
CA ARG A 44 -16.88 -46.32 26.31
C ARG A 44 -17.53 -47.27 27.28
N PRO A 45 -17.07 -47.36 28.55
CA PRO A 45 -17.79 -48.01 29.61
C PRO A 45 -18.95 -47.11 30.13
N PRO A 46 -20.03 -47.71 30.62
CA PRO A 46 -21.21 -47.00 31.10
C PRO A 46 -21.11 -46.61 32.56
N GLY A 47 -21.71 -45.46 32.88
CA GLY A 47 -22.23 -45.17 34.21
C GLY A 47 -21.45 -44.13 35.00
N TRP A 48 -22.04 -42.95 35.08
CA TRP A 48 -22.16 -42.19 36.32
C TRP A 48 -23.31 -41.19 36.14
N ASN A 49 -24.25 -41.33 37.05
CA ASN A 49 -25.50 -40.59 37.13
C ASN A 49 -25.31 -39.14 37.56
N THR A 50 -26.17 -38.33 37.02
CA THR A 50 -26.56 -36.99 37.42
C THR A 50 -26.94 -36.90 38.89
N GLU A 51 -26.45 -35.86 39.56
CA GLU A 51 -27.20 -35.13 40.58
C GLU A 51 -26.69 -33.71 40.72
N HIS A 52 -27.54 -32.74 40.41
CA HIS A 52 -27.43 -31.35 40.86
C HIS A 52 -27.70 -31.24 42.36
N PRO A 53 -27.07 -30.32 43.07
CA PRO A 53 -27.85 -29.34 43.80
C PRO A 53 -27.39 -27.89 43.61
N SER A 54 -28.38 -27.08 43.32
CA SER A 54 -28.45 -25.65 43.52
C SER A 54 -28.09 -25.27 44.96
N GLN A 55 -27.10 -24.38 45.15
CA GLN A 55 -27.05 -23.53 46.34
C GLN A 55 -26.56 -22.12 45.99
N ASN A 56 -27.54 -21.21 46.03
CA ASN A 56 -27.38 -19.79 46.23
C ASN A 56 -26.50 -19.49 47.45
N ARG A 57 -25.41 -18.75 47.26
CA ARG A 57 -24.80 -17.94 48.34
C ARG A 57 -24.53 -16.54 47.80
N SER A 58 -25.40 -15.64 48.18
CA SER A 58 -25.25 -14.20 48.17
C SER A 58 -24.10 -13.79 49.12
N ILE A 59 -23.16 -13.03 48.57
CA ILE A 59 -22.12 -12.34 49.35
C ILE A 59 -22.53 -10.85 49.41
N PRO A 60 -22.58 -10.26 50.63
CA PRO A 60 -23.06 -8.87 50.80
C PRO A 60 -22.01 -7.85 50.36
N PHE A 61 -22.43 -6.87 49.59
CA PHE A 61 -21.71 -5.64 49.31
C PHE A 61 -21.53 -4.80 50.56
N GLN A 62 -20.32 -4.62 51.03
CA GLN A 62 -19.98 -3.54 51.96
C GLN A 62 -19.68 -2.24 51.18
N THR A 63 -20.56 -1.29 51.39
CA THR A 63 -20.38 0.11 50.96
C THR A 63 -19.35 0.80 51.84
N PHE A 64 -18.21 1.14 51.25
CA PHE A 64 -17.26 2.10 51.86
C PHE A 64 -17.68 3.52 51.52
N HIS A 65 -18.10 4.27 52.54
CA HIS A 65 -18.27 5.73 52.46
C HIS A 65 -16.92 6.41 52.50
N ALA A 66 -16.62 7.20 51.48
CA ALA A 66 -15.49 8.13 51.47
C ALA A 66 -15.91 9.48 52.09
N PRO A 67 -15.05 10.13 52.91
CA PRO A 67 -15.35 11.46 53.45
C PRO A 67 -15.16 12.58 52.43
N PRO A 68 -15.83 13.74 52.60
CA PRO A 68 -15.87 14.82 51.60
C PRO A 68 -14.55 15.60 51.52
N ALA A 69 -14.12 15.83 50.29
CA ALA A 69 -12.91 16.59 49.95
C ALA A 69 -13.10 18.08 50.27
N ARG A 70 -12.17 18.64 51.02
CA ARG A 70 -12.01 20.09 51.31
C ARG A 70 -11.47 20.81 50.07
N ARG A 71 -12.12 21.89 49.64
CA ARG A 71 -11.65 22.84 48.62
C ARG A 71 -10.40 23.57 49.08
N PRO A 72 -9.36 23.72 48.26
CA PRO A 72 -8.27 24.64 48.56
C PRO A 72 -8.64 26.09 48.19
N THR A 73 -8.35 26.98 49.12
CA THR A 73 -8.51 28.47 49.03
C THR A 73 -7.40 29.04 48.15
N ARG A 74 -7.78 29.99 47.28
CA ARG A 74 -6.84 30.79 46.45
C ARG A 74 -5.99 31.72 47.32
N PRO A 75 -4.68 31.86 47.08
CA PRO A 75 -3.91 32.99 47.63
C PRO A 75 -4.07 34.25 46.77
N ARG A 76 -4.35 35.37 47.47
CA ARG A 76 -4.27 36.74 46.95
C ARG A 76 -2.77 37.12 46.79
N TRP A 77 -2.45 37.73 45.65
CA TRP A 77 -1.17 38.45 45.49
C TRP A 77 -1.48 39.95 45.53
N ASN A 78 -0.80 40.63 46.47
CA ASN A 78 -0.73 42.10 46.57
C ASN A 78 0.33 42.63 45.63
N SER A 79 -0.02 43.71 44.97
CA SER A 79 0.83 44.59 44.21
C SER A 79 1.74 45.44 45.10
N GLU A 80 3.02 45.53 44.78
CA GLU A 80 3.83 46.75 45.10
C GLU A 80 5.03 46.78 44.12
N HIS A 81 5.09 47.88 43.35
CA HIS A 81 6.26 48.37 42.62
C HIS A 81 7.25 49.10 43.57
N PRO A 82 8.53 49.30 43.21
CA PRO A 82 8.87 50.47 42.39
C PRO A 82 9.98 50.27 41.31
N ALA A 83 9.98 51.22 40.43
CA ALA A 83 10.85 51.45 39.30
C ALA A 83 12.29 51.84 39.68
N GLU A 84 13.29 51.48 38.87
CA GLU A 84 14.45 52.34 38.61
C GLU A 84 15.05 52.13 37.21
N ASN A 85 15.19 53.30 36.55
CA ASN A 85 15.84 53.57 35.29
C ASN A 85 17.35 53.25 35.25
N ARG A 86 17.85 52.76 34.11
CA ARG A 86 19.12 53.22 33.52
C ARG A 86 19.21 52.85 32.02
N SER A 87 19.25 53.86 31.21
CA SER A 87 19.52 53.97 29.79
C SER A 87 21.02 53.77 29.45
N ILE A 88 21.30 53.08 28.36
CA ILE A 88 22.57 53.21 27.58
C ILE A 88 22.23 53.16 26.09
N PRO A 89 22.81 54.05 25.27
CA PRO A 89 22.38 54.28 23.88
C PRO A 89 23.15 53.44 22.85
N PHE A 90 22.47 53.04 21.76
CA PHE A 90 23.14 52.54 20.56
C PHE A 90 22.65 53.37 19.34
N HIS A 91 23.62 53.85 18.58
CA HIS A 91 23.40 54.57 17.33
C HIS A 91 23.11 53.65 16.14
N PRO A 92 22.28 54.09 15.20
CA PRO A 92 21.99 53.33 13.96
C PRO A 92 22.80 53.87 12.75
N PRO A 93 23.01 53.08 11.69
CA PRO A 93 23.34 53.63 10.37
C PRO A 93 22.12 53.71 9.49
N HIS A 94 22.05 54.87 8.83
CA HIS A 94 21.40 55.36 7.65
C HIS A 94 20.28 54.55 6.95
N ALA A 95 19.09 55.16 6.95
CA ALA A 95 17.96 54.85 6.08
C ALA A 95 17.86 55.85 4.93
N THR A 96 17.46 55.39 3.76
CA THR A 96 16.92 56.18 2.66
C THR A 96 15.39 56.01 2.59
N PRO A 97 14.63 57.03 2.14
CA PRO A 97 13.21 57.13 2.46
C PRO A 97 12.31 56.48 1.40
N PHE A 98 11.29 55.72 1.86
CA PHE A 98 10.14 55.38 1.03
C PHE A 98 8.86 56.04 1.55
N ARG A 99 8.08 56.58 0.62
CA ARG A 99 6.91 57.42 0.77
C ARG A 99 5.76 56.81 1.58
N ASN A 100 5.19 57.64 2.46
CA ASN A 100 3.92 57.48 3.19
C ASN A 100 2.72 57.16 2.28
N ARG A 101 1.99 56.10 2.61
CA ARG A 101 0.53 56.03 2.45
C ARG A 101 -0.09 55.61 3.77
N PRO A 102 -1.20 56.19 4.20
CA PRO A 102 -1.80 55.95 5.50
C PRO A 102 -2.63 54.63 5.50
N TYR A 103 -2.45 53.80 6.51
CA TYR A 103 -3.34 52.69 6.83
C TYR A 103 -4.54 53.18 7.62
N PRO A 104 -5.78 52.73 7.35
CA PRO A 104 -6.93 53.06 8.16
C PRO A 104 -6.93 52.23 9.46
N LEU A 105 -7.26 52.89 10.55
CA LEU A 105 -7.43 52.35 11.89
C LEU A 105 -8.47 51.22 11.94
N CYS A 106 -8.09 50.11 12.51
CA CYS A 106 -8.93 48.93 12.73
C CYS A 106 -9.85 49.21 13.95
N GLY A 107 -11.13 49.42 13.71
CA GLY A 107 -12.18 49.48 14.75
C GLY A 107 -12.56 48.09 15.27
N PRO A 108 -13.27 47.98 16.41
CA PRO A 108 -13.51 46.69 17.07
C PRO A 108 -14.36 45.76 16.20
N ARG A 109 -13.85 44.52 16.04
CA ARG A 109 -14.55 43.44 15.30
C ARG A 109 -15.87 43.13 16.01
N ARG A 110 -16.98 43.51 15.39
CA ARG A 110 -18.30 42.96 15.72
C ARG A 110 -18.31 41.53 15.19
N HIS A 111 -18.59 40.57 16.06
CA HIS A 111 -18.94 39.20 15.67
C HIS A 111 -20.21 39.27 14.80
N THR A 112 -20.03 39.21 13.49
CA THR A 112 -21.14 39.00 12.56
C THR A 112 -21.47 37.52 12.64
N ILE A 113 -22.60 37.21 13.25
CA ILE A 113 -23.24 35.89 13.13
C ILE A 113 -23.59 35.77 11.65
N ILE A 114 -22.83 34.93 10.94
CA ILE A 114 -23.17 34.54 9.57
C ILE A 114 -24.46 33.73 9.69
N ALA A 115 -25.57 34.31 9.31
CA ALA A 115 -26.81 33.56 9.13
C ALA A 115 -26.57 32.43 8.14
N PRO A 116 -27.12 31.24 8.38
CA PRO A 116 -26.95 30.12 7.43
C PRO A 116 -27.52 30.54 6.09
N ILE A 117 -26.72 30.43 5.04
CA ILE A 117 -27.15 30.65 3.65
C ILE A 117 -28.37 29.75 3.44
N PRO A 118 -29.53 30.27 3.03
CA PRO A 118 -30.69 29.43 2.76
C PRO A 118 -30.31 28.46 1.63
N ARG A 119 -30.30 27.16 1.94
CA ARG A 119 -30.16 26.12 0.94
C ARG A 119 -31.27 26.33 -0.09
N PRO A 120 -30.96 26.32 -1.40
CA PRO A 120 -32.01 26.33 -2.41
C PRO A 120 -32.93 25.14 -2.13
N PRO A 121 -34.26 25.28 -2.28
CA PRO A 121 -35.17 24.18 -2.06
C PRO A 121 -34.77 23.04 -2.97
N TYR A 122 -34.54 21.84 -2.38
CA TYR A 122 -34.39 20.60 -3.10
C TYR A 122 -35.70 20.37 -3.88
N VAL A 123 -35.69 20.72 -5.15
CA VAL A 123 -36.72 20.31 -6.09
C VAL A 123 -36.37 18.87 -6.46
N PRO A 124 -37.17 17.87 -6.10
CA PRO A 124 -36.98 16.54 -6.63
C PRO A 124 -37.25 16.61 -8.11
N GLY A 125 -36.19 16.87 -8.89
CA GLY A 125 -36.26 16.70 -10.33
C GLY A 125 -36.68 15.25 -10.53
N LYS A 126 -37.77 15.03 -11.26
CA LYS A 126 -38.12 13.73 -11.82
C LYS A 126 -36.87 13.27 -12.56
N LEU A 127 -36.08 12.38 -11.94
CA LEU A 127 -35.05 11.61 -12.61
C LEU A 127 -35.80 10.79 -13.67
N SER A 128 -35.86 11.31 -14.89
CA SER A 128 -36.35 10.57 -16.03
C SER A 128 -35.40 9.38 -16.20
N LEU A 129 -35.90 8.18 -15.94
CA LEU A 129 -35.27 6.94 -16.35
C LEU A 129 -35.03 7.06 -17.86
N VAL A 130 -33.80 7.37 -18.25
CA VAL A 130 -33.41 7.32 -19.65
C VAL A 130 -33.29 5.84 -19.99
N TRP A 131 -34.32 5.28 -20.62
CA TRP A 131 -34.23 3.96 -21.22
C TRP A 131 -33.17 4.04 -22.33
N ALA A 132 -31.96 3.58 -22.03
CA ALA A 132 -30.96 3.39 -23.05
C ALA A 132 -31.47 2.34 -24.06
N PRO A 133 -31.33 2.60 -25.38
CA PRO A 133 -31.69 1.59 -26.38
C PRO A 133 -30.95 0.29 -26.10
N MET A 134 -31.62 -0.86 -26.34
CA MET A 134 -31.03 -2.19 -26.14
C MET A 134 -29.70 -2.27 -26.90
N THR A 135 -28.60 -2.28 -26.15
CA THR A 135 -27.25 -2.42 -26.71
C THR A 135 -27.05 -3.90 -27.03
N ASP A 136 -26.85 -4.25 -28.28
CA ASP A 136 -26.43 -5.59 -28.67
C ASP A 136 -25.03 -5.86 -28.07
N LEU A 137 -24.83 -7.07 -27.52
CA LEU A 137 -23.54 -7.51 -26.96
C LEU A 137 -22.36 -7.28 -27.93
N SER A 138 -22.62 -7.44 -29.25
CA SER A 138 -21.62 -7.23 -30.31
C SER A 138 -21.05 -5.79 -30.32
N HIS A 139 -21.79 -4.82 -29.78
CA HIS A 139 -21.41 -3.41 -29.71
C HIS A 139 -20.89 -2.97 -28.33
N ILE A 140 -20.62 -3.90 -27.43
CA ILE A 140 -20.00 -3.61 -26.11
C ILE A 140 -18.51 -3.97 -26.16
N ARG A 141 -17.66 -3.13 -25.58
CA ARG A 141 -16.24 -3.42 -25.34
C ARG A 141 -15.90 -3.06 -23.91
N ASN A 142 -15.36 -4.02 -23.17
CA ASN A 142 -14.87 -3.81 -21.81
C ASN A 142 -13.34 -3.94 -21.84
N PHE A 143 -12.65 -2.91 -21.46
CA PHE A 143 -11.20 -2.90 -21.51
C PHE A 143 -10.59 -2.08 -20.38
N SER A 144 -9.38 -2.46 -20.02
CA SER A 144 -8.53 -1.76 -19.07
C SER A 144 -7.38 -1.04 -19.78
N ILE A 145 -6.77 -0.06 -19.10
CA ILE A 145 -5.51 0.53 -19.53
C ILE A 145 -4.43 0.08 -18.57
N ILE A 146 -3.42 -0.62 -19.07
CA ILE A 146 -2.25 -1.06 -18.34
C ILE A 146 -1.02 -0.28 -18.82
N ALA A 147 -0.22 0.21 -17.88
CA ALA A 147 0.96 1.02 -18.17
C ALA A 147 1.91 1.02 -16.98
N HIS A 148 3.17 1.35 -17.23
CA HIS A 148 4.08 1.79 -16.18
C HIS A 148 3.71 3.18 -15.66
N ILE A 149 4.19 3.53 -14.46
CA ILE A 149 4.04 4.87 -13.90
C ILE A 149 4.65 5.89 -14.89
N ASP A 150 4.02 7.05 -15.04
CA ASP A 150 4.42 8.14 -15.93
C ASP A 150 4.40 7.83 -17.45
N HIS A 151 3.96 6.65 -17.90
CA HIS A 151 3.79 6.39 -19.34
C HIS A 151 2.57 7.10 -19.95
N GLY A 152 1.75 7.77 -19.13
CA GLY A 152 0.64 8.62 -19.56
C GLY A 152 -0.71 7.93 -19.62
N LYS A 153 -0.92 6.91 -18.77
CA LYS A 153 -2.18 6.16 -18.61
C LYS A 153 -3.39 7.09 -18.36
N SER A 154 -3.37 7.88 -17.28
CA SER A 154 -4.48 8.78 -16.89
C SER A 154 -4.68 9.88 -17.93
N THR A 155 -3.61 10.37 -18.56
CA THR A 155 -3.72 11.34 -19.67
C THR A 155 -4.42 10.73 -20.89
N LEU A 156 -4.15 9.46 -21.21
CA LEU A 156 -4.87 8.77 -22.30
C LEU A 156 -6.33 8.56 -21.92
N ALA A 157 -6.64 8.13 -20.71
CA ALA A 157 -8.01 7.97 -20.23
C ALA A 157 -8.82 9.27 -20.38
N ASP A 158 -8.26 10.41 -19.97
CA ASP A 158 -8.85 11.74 -20.14
C ASP A 158 -9.15 12.06 -21.62
N ARG A 159 -8.23 11.72 -22.52
CA ARG A 159 -8.43 11.96 -23.97
C ARG A 159 -9.52 11.07 -24.56
N LEU A 160 -9.60 9.80 -24.13
CA LEU A 160 -10.68 8.90 -24.55
C LEU A 160 -12.05 9.42 -24.09
N ILE A 161 -12.16 9.88 -22.83
CA ILE A 161 -13.37 10.49 -22.26
C ILE A 161 -13.75 11.75 -23.07
N GLN A 162 -12.78 12.60 -23.34
CA GLN A 162 -12.97 13.85 -24.09
C GLN A 162 -13.48 13.57 -25.51
N GLN A 163 -12.88 12.61 -26.21
CA GLN A 163 -13.24 12.31 -27.61
C GLN A 163 -14.61 11.65 -27.74
N CYS A 164 -15.02 10.87 -26.74
CA CYS A 164 -16.36 10.31 -26.67
C CYS A 164 -17.43 11.28 -26.14
N GLY A 165 -17.07 12.55 -25.84
CA GLY A 165 -18.02 13.54 -25.34
C GLY A 165 -18.56 13.27 -23.95
N GLY A 166 -17.81 12.52 -23.12
CA GLY A 166 -18.22 12.17 -21.75
C GLY A 166 -18.30 13.36 -20.81
N LEU A 167 -17.54 14.43 -21.08
CA LEU A 167 -17.55 15.70 -20.33
C LEU A 167 -17.47 16.89 -21.28
N ASP A 168 -18.13 17.99 -20.90
CA ASP A 168 -17.98 19.28 -21.57
C ASP A 168 -16.56 19.84 -21.39
N ALA A 169 -16.04 20.58 -22.38
CA ALA A 169 -14.70 21.17 -22.32
C ALA A 169 -14.46 22.08 -21.09
N ARG A 170 -15.52 22.60 -20.48
CA ARG A 170 -15.46 23.41 -19.24
C ARG A 170 -15.39 22.56 -17.96
N GLU A 171 -15.83 21.31 -18.02
CA GLU A 171 -15.84 20.36 -16.90
C GLU A 171 -14.60 19.46 -16.91
N MET A 172 -13.86 19.41 -18.03
CA MET A 172 -12.60 18.69 -18.14
C MET A 172 -11.57 19.29 -17.19
N ARG A 173 -11.09 18.45 -16.28
CA ARG A 173 -9.91 18.69 -15.43
C ARG A 173 -8.85 17.68 -15.84
N GLU A 174 -7.63 17.93 -15.48
CA GLU A 174 -6.58 16.92 -15.61
C GLU A 174 -6.87 15.76 -14.65
N GLN A 175 -6.66 14.53 -15.11
CA GLN A 175 -6.86 13.30 -14.34
C GLN A 175 -8.30 13.17 -13.79
N VAL A 176 -9.27 13.20 -14.69
CA VAL A 176 -10.71 13.15 -14.32
C VAL A 176 -11.09 11.92 -13.51
N LEU A 177 -10.46 10.78 -13.78
CA LEU A 177 -10.71 9.53 -13.08
C LEU A 177 -9.96 9.44 -11.75
N ASP A 178 -8.85 10.15 -11.57
CA ASP A 178 -8.13 10.21 -10.30
C ASP A 178 -8.92 11.08 -9.29
N SER A 179 -9.76 10.44 -8.49
CA SER A 179 -10.74 11.11 -7.64
C SER A 179 -10.15 11.68 -6.35
N MET A 180 -9.03 11.12 -5.86
CA MET A 180 -8.35 11.53 -4.65
C MET A 180 -7.32 12.64 -4.93
N ASP A 181 -7.18 13.57 -3.99
CA ASP A 181 -6.16 14.63 -4.12
C ASP A 181 -4.74 14.03 -4.13
N ILE A 182 -4.51 12.97 -3.34
CA ILE A 182 -3.24 12.26 -3.26
C ILE A 182 -2.87 11.55 -4.59
N GLU A 183 -3.85 11.05 -5.36
CA GLU A 183 -3.62 10.47 -6.69
C GLU A 183 -3.07 11.54 -7.64
N ARG A 184 -3.70 12.71 -7.65
CA ARG A 184 -3.30 13.84 -8.51
C ARG A 184 -1.96 14.44 -8.12
N GLU A 185 -1.68 14.58 -6.83
CA GLU A 185 -0.41 15.11 -6.34
C GLU A 185 0.77 14.18 -6.63
N ARG A 186 0.56 12.88 -6.50
CA ARG A 186 1.59 11.86 -6.74
C ARG A 186 1.68 11.41 -8.20
N GLY A 187 0.69 11.75 -9.03
CA GLY A 187 0.60 11.33 -10.43
C GLY A 187 0.36 9.82 -10.61
N ILE A 188 -0.24 9.15 -9.62
CA ILE A 188 -0.48 7.70 -9.65
C ILE A 188 -1.95 7.41 -9.40
N THR A 189 -2.51 6.44 -10.11
CA THR A 189 -3.83 5.88 -9.80
C THR A 189 -3.70 4.89 -8.65
N ILE A 190 -4.47 5.08 -7.59
CA ILE A 190 -4.50 4.21 -6.41
C ILE A 190 -5.67 3.24 -6.50
N LYS A 191 -6.86 3.76 -6.83
CA LYS A 191 -8.08 2.98 -6.92
C LYS A 191 -8.58 2.89 -8.35
N ALA A 192 -8.92 1.68 -8.79
CA ALA A 192 -9.51 1.48 -10.11
C ALA A 192 -10.85 2.21 -10.25
N GLN A 193 -11.01 2.93 -11.35
CA GLN A 193 -12.23 3.66 -11.69
C GLN A 193 -12.80 3.12 -13.00
N THR A 194 -14.13 3.12 -13.12
CA THR A 194 -14.79 2.71 -14.36
C THR A 194 -15.59 3.83 -14.95
N VAL A 195 -15.59 3.92 -16.27
CA VAL A 195 -16.41 4.87 -17.01
C VAL A 195 -17.00 4.23 -18.26
N ARG A 196 -18.30 4.47 -18.48
CA ARG A 196 -19.00 4.10 -19.71
C ARG A 196 -18.94 5.26 -20.70
N LEU A 197 -18.43 4.99 -21.90
CA LEU A 197 -18.31 5.92 -23.00
C LEU A 197 -19.19 5.45 -24.16
N LEU A 198 -19.78 6.38 -24.91
CA LEU A 198 -20.51 6.10 -26.14
C LEU A 198 -19.67 6.58 -27.31
N TYR A 199 -19.27 5.68 -28.18
CA TYR A 199 -18.41 5.98 -29.31
C TYR A 199 -19.11 5.63 -30.63
N LYS A 200 -19.14 6.58 -31.58
CA LYS A 200 -19.59 6.35 -32.94
C LYS A 200 -18.36 6.03 -33.80
N ALA A 201 -18.23 4.75 -34.16
CA ALA A 201 -17.10 4.27 -34.94
C ALA A 201 -17.20 4.63 -36.43
N GLU A 202 -16.10 4.42 -37.15
CA GLU A 202 -16.02 4.65 -38.62
C GLU A 202 -17.00 3.81 -39.42
N ASP A 203 -17.42 2.63 -38.90
CA ASP A 203 -18.45 1.77 -39.50
C ASP A 203 -19.89 2.36 -39.41
N GLY A 204 -20.03 3.54 -38.78
CA GLY A 204 -21.26 4.26 -38.57
C GLY A 204 -22.10 3.77 -37.38
N LYS A 205 -21.69 2.70 -36.70
CA LYS A 205 -22.40 2.14 -35.55
C LYS A 205 -21.97 2.80 -34.25
N GLN A 206 -22.83 2.72 -33.24
CA GLN A 206 -22.57 3.20 -31.91
C GLN A 206 -22.14 2.05 -31.02
N TYR A 207 -20.99 2.21 -30.36
CA TYR A 207 -20.43 1.26 -29.40
C TYR A 207 -20.51 1.79 -27.98
N THR A 208 -20.77 0.88 -27.06
CA THR A 208 -20.64 1.13 -25.64
C THR A 208 -19.28 0.64 -25.18
N LEU A 209 -18.42 1.57 -24.77
CA LEU A 209 -17.07 1.31 -24.32
C LEU A 209 -17.02 1.46 -22.79
N ASN A 210 -16.79 0.39 -22.08
CA ASN A 210 -16.58 0.42 -20.64
C ASN A 210 -15.07 0.40 -20.38
N LEU A 211 -14.53 1.55 -20.07
CA LEU A 211 -13.13 1.74 -19.70
C LEU A 211 -12.98 1.50 -18.20
N MET A 212 -11.99 0.70 -17.82
CA MET A 212 -11.53 0.54 -16.45
C MET A 212 -10.10 1.05 -16.33
N ASP A 213 -9.92 2.15 -15.60
CA ASP A 213 -8.61 2.70 -15.30
C ASP A 213 -8.00 1.93 -14.13
N THR A 214 -6.79 1.38 -14.31
CA THR A 214 -6.15 0.48 -13.34
C THR A 214 -4.92 1.14 -12.72
N PRO A 215 -4.58 0.86 -11.45
CA PRO A 215 -3.29 1.27 -10.90
C PRO A 215 -2.12 0.72 -11.71
N GLY A 216 -0.99 1.43 -11.69
CA GLY A 216 0.24 0.99 -12.37
C GLY A 216 1.28 0.37 -11.44
N HIS A 217 1.16 0.52 -10.13
CA HIS A 217 2.18 0.14 -9.15
C HIS A 217 1.97 -1.28 -8.61
N VAL A 218 3.07 -1.99 -8.33
CA VAL A 218 3.05 -3.38 -7.82
C VAL A 218 2.25 -3.56 -6.52
N ASP A 219 2.30 -2.59 -5.61
CA ASP A 219 1.54 -2.64 -4.36
C ASP A 219 0.02 -2.76 -4.58
N PHE A 220 -0.46 -2.34 -5.76
CA PHE A 220 -1.86 -2.42 -6.16
C PHE A 220 -2.16 -3.56 -7.14
N ALA A 221 -1.28 -4.54 -7.26
CA ALA A 221 -1.47 -5.70 -8.15
C ALA A 221 -2.81 -6.42 -7.92
N TYR A 222 -3.34 -6.39 -6.70
CA TYR A 222 -4.66 -6.92 -6.36
C TYR A 222 -5.80 -6.12 -7.03
N GLU A 223 -5.71 -4.77 -7.04
CA GLU A 223 -6.66 -3.90 -7.74
C GLU A 223 -6.59 -4.14 -9.27
N VAL A 224 -5.36 -4.28 -9.81
CA VAL A 224 -5.14 -4.60 -11.24
C VAL A 224 -5.80 -5.92 -11.60
N SER A 225 -5.54 -6.99 -10.83
CA SER A 225 -6.10 -8.33 -11.07
C SER A 225 -7.65 -8.32 -11.10
N ARG A 226 -8.30 -7.58 -10.21
CA ARG A 226 -9.77 -7.44 -10.17
C ARG A 226 -10.31 -6.71 -11.39
N SER A 227 -9.63 -5.65 -11.78
CA SER A 227 -10.00 -4.84 -12.94
C SER A 227 -9.88 -5.63 -14.24
N LEU A 228 -8.79 -6.38 -14.39
CA LEU A 228 -8.58 -7.26 -15.53
C LEU A 228 -9.66 -8.34 -15.61
N ALA A 229 -10.00 -9.00 -14.52
CA ALA A 229 -11.04 -10.02 -14.51
C ALA A 229 -12.43 -9.51 -14.90
N ALA A 230 -12.65 -8.20 -14.89
CA ALA A 230 -13.89 -7.58 -15.32
C ALA A 230 -13.90 -7.18 -16.81
N CYS A 231 -12.79 -7.33 -17.53
CA CYS A 231 -12.60 -6.90 -18.90
C CYS A 231 -12.30 -8.07 -19.85
N GLU A 232 -12.47 -7.87 -21.15
CA GLU A 232 -12.12 -8.80 -22.23
C GLU A 232 -10.80 -8.43 -22.91
N GLY A 233 -10.27 -7.23 -22.67
CA GLY A 233 -9.03 -6.79 -23.29
C GLY A 233 -8.36 -5.65 -22.55
N SER A 234 -7.14 -5.32 -22.99
CA SER A 234 -6.33 -4.27 -22.39
C SER A 234 -5.63 -3.43 -23.43
N ILE A 235 -5.53 -2.14 -23.17
CA ILE A 235 -4.64 -1.23 -23.91
C ILE A 235 -3.32 -1.20 -23.14
N LEU A 236 -2.23 -1.63 -23.78
CA LEU A 236 -0.87 -1.53 -23.23
C LEU A 236 -0.24 -0.21 -23.67
N VAL A 237 -0.07 0.72 -22.73
CA VAL A 237 0.56 2.01 -23.02
C VAL A 237 2.04 1.98 -22.67
N VAL A 238 2.89 2.21 -23.67
CA VAL A 238 4.35 2.26 -23.52
C VAL A 238 4.85 3.63 -23.95
N ASP A 239 5.73 4.23 -23.16
CA ASP A 239 6.41 5.48 -23.52
C ASP A 239 7.42 5.22 -24.65
N ALA A 240 7.25 5.89 -25.80
CA ALA A 240 8.12 5.73 -26.96
C ALA A 240 9.56 6.18 -26.74
N SER A 241 9.86 6.89 -25.65
CA SER A 241 11.21 7.32 -25.27
C SER A 241 11.87 6.39 -24.23
N GLN A 242 11.08 5.81 -23.32
CA GLN A 242 11.59 4.96 -22.22
C GLN A 242 11.54 3.47 -22.56
N GLY A 243 10.47 3.03 -23.21
CA GLY A 243 10.25 1.64 -23.59
C GLY A 243 9.61 0.77 -22.51
N VAL A 244 9.85 -0.54 -22.61
CA VAL A 244 9.28 -1.54 -21.68
C VAL A 244 10.00 -1.43 -20.33
N GLU A 245 9.21 -1.42 -19.25
CA GLU A 245 9.64 -1.34 -17.88
C GLU A 245 9.18 -2.59 -17.08
N ALA A 246 9.74 -2.83 -15.88
CA ALA A 246 9.43 -4.03 -15.10
C ALA A 246 7.93 -4.20 -14.78
N GLN A 247 7.26 -3.11 -14.40
CA GLN A 247 5.80 -3.13 -14.14
C GLN A 247 4.96 -3.36 -15.41
N THR A 248 5.48 -2.95 -16.57
CA THR A 248 4.85 -3.26 -17.86
C THR A 248 4.73 -4.75 -18.05
N LEU A 249 5.82 -5.49 -17.80
CA LEU A 249 5.86 -6.94 -17.90
C LEU A 249 4.88 -7.61 -16.95
N ALA A 250 4.90 -7.23 -15.67
CA ALA A 250 4.02 -7.81 -14.67
C ALA A 250 2.53 -7.64 -15.02
N ASN A 251 2.14 -6.42 -15.44
CA ASN A 251 0.75 -6.14 -15.82
C ASN A 251 0.33 -6.88 -17.09
N VAL A 252 1.23 -7.01 -18.08
CA VAL A 252 0.95 -7.75 -19.30
C VAL A 252 0.78 -9.24 -19.02
N TYR A 253 1.62 -9.86 -18.20
CA TYR A 253 1.45 -11.26 -17.82
C TYR A 253 0.14 -11.50 -17.09
N GLN A 254 -0.28 -10.60 -16.19
CA GLN A 254 -1.59 -10.69 -15.56
C GLN A 254 -2.74 -10.58 -16.58
N ALA A 255 -2.61 -9.74 -17.61
CA ALA A 255 -3.61 -9.62 -18.68
C ALA A 255 -3.66 -10.90 -19.53
N ILE A 256 -2.52 -11.49 -19.86
CA ILE A 256 -2.41 -12.78 -20.58
C ILE A 256 -3.06 -13.91 -19.77
N ASP A 257 -2.79 -13.98 -18.46
CA ASP A 257 -3.38 -14.99 -17.56
C ASP A 257 -4.92 -14.88 -17.50
N ASN A 258 -5.46 -13.68 -17.72
CA ASN A 258 -6.91 -13.44 -17.86
C ASN A 258 -7.44 -13.62 -19.30
N ASN A 259 -6.62 -14.09 -20.25
CA ASN A 259 -6.94 -14.26 -21.65
C ASN A 259 -7.38 -12.97 -22.36
N HIS A 260 -6.76 -11.84 -22.02
CA HIS A 260 -7.05 -10.58 -22.70
C HIS A 260 -6.43 -10.48 -24.08
N GLU A 261 -7.18 -9.91 -24.99
CA GLU A 261 -6.60 -9.32 -26.21
C GLU A 261 -5.90 -8.02 -25.82
N ILE A 262 -4.63 -7.86 -26.20
CA ILE A 262 -3.81 -6.72 -25.80
C ILE A 262 -3.50 -5.86 -27.02
N ILE A 263 -3.82 -4.56 -26.92
CA ILE A 263 -3.56 -3.58 -27.96
C ILE A 263 -2.35 -2.74 -27.54
N PRO A 264 -1.16 -2.88 -28.17
CA PRO A 264 -0.03 -2.03 -27.88
C PRO A 264 -0.24 -0.61 -28.42
N VAL A 265 0.06 0.38 -27.58
CA VAL A 265 -0.05 1.82 -27.88
C VAL A 265 1.24 2.51 -27.45
N LEU A 266 1.94 3.14 -28.39
CA LEU A 266 3.15 3.90 -28.15
C LEU A 266 2.78 5.36 -27.90
N ASN A 267 3.00 5.82 -26.68
CA ASN A 267 2.68 7.19 -26.27
C ASN A 267 3.92 8.09 -26.28
N LYS A 268 3.69 9.41 -26.23
CA LYS A 268 4.70 10.46 -26.20
C LYS A 268 5.58 10.52 -27.47
N ILE A 269 5.02 10.16 -28.61
CA ILE A 269 5.74 10.25 -29.91
C ILE A 269 6.13 11.68 -30.29
N ASP A 270 5.56 12.69 -29.61
CA ASP A 270 5.91 14.10 -29.76
C ASP A 270 7.27 14.48 -29.13
N LEU A 271 7.87 13.59 -28.33
CA LEU A 271 9.17 13.84 -27.72
C LEU A 271 10.31 13.62 -28.71
N PRO A 272 11.35 14.48 -28.70
CA PRO A 272 12.52 14.31 -29.57
C PRO A 272 13.30 13.01 -29.36
N ALA A 273 13.16 12.40 -28.17
CA ALA A 273 13.81 11.14 -27.81
C ALA A 273 12.93 9.91 -28.11
N ALA A 274 11.77 10.08 -28.74
CA ALA A 274 10.89 8.99 -29.09
C ALA A 274 11.48 8.15 -30.25
N GLU A 275 11.55 6.84 -30.06
CA GLU A 275 12.03 5.85 -31.03
C GLU A 275 11.00 4.72 -31.23
N PRO A 276 9.87 4.98 -31.89
CA PRO A 276 8.76 4.04 -31.98
C PRO A 276 9.15 2.66 -32.51
N GLU A 277 9.93 2.59 -33.60
CA GLU A 277 10.34 1.31 -34.20
C GLU A 277 11.21 0.47 -33.26
N ARG A 278 12.11 1.10 -32.52
CA ARG A 278 12.91 0.41 -31.50
C ARG A 278 12.06 -0.15 -30.38
N ILE A 279 11.02 0.59 -29.97
CA ILE A 279 10.13 0.16 -28.89
C ILE A 279 9.18 -0.95 -29.35
N LYS A 280 8.69 -0.94 -30.59
CA LYS A 280 7.95 -2.06 -31.18
C LYS A 280 8.78 -3.34 -31.10
N GLN A 281 10.03 -3.29 -31.59
CA GLN A 281 10.93 -4.43 -31.50
C GLN A 281 11.18 -4.89 -30.06
N GLN A 282 11.31 -3.94 -29.12
CA GLN A 282 11.48 -4.27 -27.69
C GLN A 282 10.25 -4.97 -27.13
N ILE A 283 9.02 -4.58 -27.50
CA ILE A 283 7.80 -5.23 -27.08
C ILE A 283 7.77 -6.68 -27.60
N GLU A 284 8.14 -6.90 -28.86
CA GLU A 284 8.20 -8.23 -29.44
C GLU A 284 9.26 -9.11 -28.77
N ASP A 285 10.49 -8.58 -28.59
CA ASP A 285 11.61 -9.34 -28.04
C ASP A 285 11.43 -9.70 -26.55
N VAL A 286 10.84 -8.77 -25.75
CA VAL A 286 10.78 -8.90 -24.27
C VAL A 286 9.46 -9.50 -23.80
N ILE A 287 8.36 -9.13 -24.45
CA ILE A 287 6.99 -9.53 -24.07
C ILE A 287 6.51 -10.69 -24.93
N GLY A 288 6.93 -10.73 -26.19
CA GLY A 288 6.46 -11.70 -27.18
C GLY A 288 5.12 -11.31 -27.82
N LEU A 289 4.70 -10.04 -27.71
CA LEU A 289 3.51 -9.49 -28.36
C LEU A 289 3.87 -8.89 -29.71
N ASP A 290 3.08 -9.20 -30.75
CA ASP A 290 3.19 -8.52 -32.04
C ASP A 290 2.83 -7.03 -31.87
N ALA A 291 3.81 -6.16 -32.08
CA ALA A 291 3.70 -4.70 -31.99
C ALA A 291 3.79 -4.01 -33.35
N SER A 292 3.79 -4.76 -34.45
CA SER A 292 3.85 -4.19 -35.81
C SER A 292 2.74 -3.18 -36.07
N ASP A 293 1.52 -3.47 -35.58
CA ASP A 293 0.32 -2.65 -35.70
C ASP A 293 0.09 -1.76 -34.45
N ALA A 294 1.13 -1.47 -33.65
CA ALA A 294 1.01 -0.62 -32.48
C ALA A 294 0.56 0.79 -32.86
N VAL A 295 -0.41 1.32 -32.12
CA VAL A 295 -0.96 2.67 -32.39
C VAL A 295 -0.01 3.72 -31.78
N GLU A 296 0.54 4.60 -32.63
CA GLU A 296 1.43 5.68 -32.21
C GLU A 296 0.64 6.94 -31.87
N ILE A 297 0.76 7.43 -30.65
CA ILE A 297 -0.04 8.55 -30.12
C ILE A 297 0.81 9.58 -29.34
N SER A 298 0.24 10.75 -29.19
CA SER A 298 0.59 11.66 -28.12
C SER A 298 -0.67 12.02 -27.33
N ALA A 299 -0.81 11.42 -26.16
CA ALA A 299 -1.94 11.70 -25.25
C ALA A 299 -1.94 13.19 -24.84
N LYS A 300 -0.77 13.79 -24.66
CA LYS A 300 -0.62 15.20 -24.29
C LYS A 300 -1.18 16.12 -25.37
N SER A 301 -0.82 15.92 -26.63
CA SER A 301 -1.29 16.76 -27.75
C SER A 301 -2.63 16.34 -28.31
N GLY A 302 -3.12 15.13 -27.98
CA GLY A 302 -4.35 14.54 -28.52
C GLY A 302 -4.16 13.92 -29.92
N LEU A 303 -2.92 13.68 -30.35
CA LEU A 303 -2.60 13.10 -31.65
C LEU A 303 -3.00 11.61 -31.70
N ASN A 304 -3.69 11.19 -32.74
CA ASN A 304 -4.09 9.81 -33.06
C ASN A 304 -4.97 9.09 -31.99
N ILE A 305 -5.62 9.83 -31.08
CA ILE A 305 -6.49 9.20 -30.05
C ILE A 305 -7.66 8.42 -30.71
N GLY A 306 -8.22 8.93 -31.82
CA GLY A 306 -9.28 8.22 -32.57
C GLY A 306 -8.84 6.85 -33.08
N ALA A 307 -7.59 6.68 -33.48
CA ALA A 307 -7.08 5.39 -33.92
C ALA A 307 -7.04 4.36 -32.79
N VAL A 308 -6.84 4.79 -31.53
CA VAL A 308 -6.94 3.89 -30.36
C VAL A 308 -8.39 3.41 -30.20
N LEU A 309 -9.39 4.31 -30.29
CA LEU A 309 -10.81 3.93 -30.18
C LEU A 309 -11.23 2.97 -31.30
N GLU A 310 -10.76 3.21 -32.52
CA GLU A 310 -11.00 2.30 -33.64
C GLU A 310 -10.33 0.93 -33.45
N ALA A 311 -9.10 0.89 -32.93
CA ALA A 311 -8.41 -0.35 -32.58
C ALA A 311 -9.19 -1.14 -31.51
N VAL A 312 -9.71 -0.46 -30.48
CA VAL A 312 -10.57 -1.07 -29.44
C VAL A 312 -11.81 -1.72 -30.06
N VAL A 313 -12.52 -1.00 -30.96
CA VAL A 313 -13.71 -1.52 -31.61
C VAL A 313 -13.39 -2.72 -32.50
N LYS A 314 -12.30 -2.64 -33.30
CA LYS A 314 -11.94 -3.63 -34.32
C LYS A 314 -11.27 -4.89 -33.74
N ARG A 315 -10.41 -4.74 -32.74
CA ARG A 315 -9.56 -5.84 -32.24
C ARG A 315 -10.13 -6.52 -30.99
N LEU A 316 -10.71 -5.76 -30.02
CA LEU A 316 -11.22 -6.38 -28.81
C LEU A 316 -12.48 -7.21 -29.05
N PRO A 317 -12.58 -8.41 -28.45
CA PRO A 317 -13.78 -9.22 -28.56
C PRO A 317 -14.93 -8.59 -27.76
N PRO A 318 -16.20 -8.81 -28.23
CA PRO A 318 -17.36 -8.44 -27.42
C PRO A 318 -17.48 -9.38 -26.19
N PRO A 319 -18.13 -8.92 -25.11
CA PRO A 319 -18.44 -9.78 -23.97
C PRO A 319 -19.40 -10.90 -24.38
N LYS A 320 -19.32 -12.01 -23.64
CA LYS A 320 -20.26 -13.14 -23.79
C LYS A 320 -21.30 -13.07 -22.68
N GLY A 321 -22.49 -13.63 -22.90
CA GLY A 321 -23.54 -13.74 -21.89
C GLY A 321 -24.91 -13.96 -22.47
N ASP A 322 -25.82 -14.48 -21.66
CA ASP A 322 -27.20 -14.77 -22.02
C ASP A 322 -28.15 -14.00 -21.10
N ALA A 323 -29.03 -13.17 -21.69
CA ALA A 323 -29.97 -12.35 -20.93
C ALA A 323 -31.14 -13.16 -20.32
N ASP A 324 -31.44 -14.33 -20.87
CA ASP A 324 -32.53 -15.21 -20.42
C ASP A 324 -32.07 -16.21 -19.35
N ALA A 325 -30.76 -16.35 -19.16
CA ALA A 325 -30.16 -17.18 -18.13
C ALA A 325 -30.40 -16.62 -16.71
N PRO A 326 -30.23 -17.42 -15.64
CA PRO A 326 -30.23 -16.92 -14.29
C PRO A 326 -29.15 -15.84 -14.07
N LEU A 327 -29.50 -14.82 -13.28
CA LEU A 327 -28.56 -13.71 -13.02
C LEU A 327 -27.27 -14.22 -12.41
N LYS A 328 -26.15 -13.87 -13.06
CA LYS A 328 -24.78 -13.98 -12.55
C LYS A 328 -24.08 -12.63 -12.75
N ALA A 329 -23.82 -11.92 -11.68
CA ALA A 329 -23.04 -10.69 -11.73
C ALA A 329 -21.84 -10.82 -10.79
N LEU A 330 -20.66 -10.43 -11.29
CA LEU A 330 -19.42 -10.40 -10.51
C LEU A 330 -19.38 -9.11 -9.71
N LEU A 331 -19.15 -9.20 -8.40
CA LEU A 331 -18.85 -8.06 -7.56
C LEU A 331 -17.38 -7.70 -7.74
N VAL A 332 -17.12 -6.62 -8.48
CA VAL A 332 -15.76 -6.17 -8.82
C VAL A 332 -15.12 -5.38 -7.68
N ASP A 333 -15.90 -4.43 -7.14
CA ASP A 333 -15.44 -3.58 -6.02
C ASP A 333 -16.64 -3.09 -5.20
N SER A 334 -16.38 -2.61 -3.98
CA SER A 334 -17.39 -1.98 -3.14
C SER A 334 -16.77 -0.89 -2.27
N TRP A 335 -17.53 0.18 -2.04
CA TRP A 335 -17.11 1.29 -1.17
C TRP A 335 -18.30 1.92 -0.48
N TYR A 336 -18.02 2.65 0.56
CA TYR A 336 -19.02 3.40 1.29
C TYR A 336 -19.10 4.85 0.81
N ASP A 337 -20.28 5.25 0.38
CA ASP A 337 -20.61 6.64 0.05
C ASP A 337 -21.52 7.22 1.16
N PRO A 338 -21.23 8.42 1.72
CA PRO A 338 -22.04 9.01 2.79
C PRO A 338 -23.50 9.27 2.43
N TYR A 339 -23.83 9.39 1.14
CA TYR A 339 -25.16 9.70 0.64
C TYR A 339 -25.90 8.47 0.08
N LEU A 340 -25.17 7.54 -0.51
CA LEU A 340 -25.72 6.36 -1.18
C LEU A 340 -25.64 5.08 -0.34
N GLY A 341 -24.87 5.09 0.75
CA GLY A 341 -24.53 3.91 1.52
C GLY A 341 -23.46 3.07 0.83
N VAL A 342 -23.53 1.75 0.95
CA VAL A 342 -22.61 0.85 0.23
C VAL A 342 -22.96 0.83 -1.25
N VAL A 343 -22.02 1.29 -2.07
CA VAL A 343 -22.06 1.24 -3.54
C VAL A 343 -21.26 0.03 -3.99
N ILE A 344 -21.81 -0.78 -4.86
CA ILE A 344 -21.22 -2.00 -5.35
C ILE A 344 -21.02 -1.90 -6.84
N LEU A 345 -19.78 -1.99 -7.31
CA LEU A 345 -19.43 -2.09 -8.72
C LEU A 345 -19.62 -3.52 -9.18
N VAL A 346 -20.41 -3.71 -10.22
CA VAL A 346 -20.76 -5.03 -10.74
C VAL A 346 -20.50 -5.13 -12.24
N ARG A 347 -20.06 -6.33 -12.65
CA ARG A 347 -20.07 -6.78 -14.04
C ARG A 347 -21.13 -7.85 -14.21
N VAL A 348 -22.18 -7.60 -15.03
CA VAL A 348 -23.18 -8.62 -15.33
C VAL A 348 -22.61 -9.58 -16.37
N VAL A 349 -22.58 -10.87 -16.04
CA VAL A 349 -22.14 -11.95 -16.94
C VAL A 349 -23.36 -12.55 -17.65
N ASP A 350 -24.33 -13.05 -16.89
CA ASP A 350 -25.57 -13.63 -17.40
C ASP A 350 -26.79 -13.01 -16.70
N GLY A 351 -27.96 -13.09 -17.35
CA GLY A 351 -29.20 -12.57 -16.81
C GLY A 351 -29.27 -11.04 -16.82
N VAL A 352 -30.29 -10.49 -16.18
CA VAL A 352 -30.53 -9.04 -16.09
C VAL A 352 -30.68 -8.64 -14.64
N LEU A 353 -29.93 -7.62 -14.22
CA LEU A 353 -30.00 -7.02 -12.91
C LEU A 353 -30.87 -5.77 -12.93
N LYS A 354 -31.91 -5.71 -12.09
CA LYS A 354 -32.93 -4.64 -12.11
C LYS A 354 -33.12 -3.98 -10.75
N VAL A 355 -33.65 -2.77 -10.77
CA VAL A 355 -34.14 -2.09 -9.56
C VAL A 355 -35.29 -2.88 -8.96
N ASN A 356 -35.41 -2.90 -7.63
CA ASN A 356 -36.39 -3.65 -6.82
C ASN A 356 -36.29 -5.18 -6.98
N GLN A 357 -35.21 -5.71 -7.56
CA GLN A 357 -34.93 -7.12 -7.61
C GLN A 357 -34.30 -7.57 -6.28
N LYS A 358 -34.75 -8.68 -5.74
CA LYS A 358 -34.11 -9.27 -4.55
C LYS A 358 -32.94 -10.14 -4.99
N VAL A 359 -31.74 -9.75 -4.62
CA VAL A 359 -30.49 -10.42 -4.97
C VAL A 359 -29.86 -11.10 -3.77
N ARG A 360 -29.14 -12.19 -4.03
CA ARG A 360 -28.35 -12.93 -3.05
C ARG A 360 -26.88 -12.86 -3.41
N PHE A 361 -26.04 -12.60 -2.42
CA PHE A 361 -24.59 -12.73 -2.47
C PHE A 361 -24.22 -14.16 -2.12
N MET A 362 -23.66 -14.90 -3.05
CA MET A 362 -23.52 -16.36 -2.90
C MET A 362 -22.49 -16.75 -1.84
N ALA A 363 -21.33 -16.07 -1.74
CA ALA A 363 -20.30 -16.34 -0.75
C ALA A 363 -20.62 -15.74 0.63
N ALA A 364 -21.21 -14.54 0.67
CA ALA A 364 -21.61 -13.90 1.93
C ALA A 364 -22.90 -14.51 2.49
N GLY A 365 -23.74 -15.17 1.67
CA GLY A 365 -25.01 -15.75 2.05
C GLY A 365 -26.11 -14.73 2.38
N SER A 366 -25.86 -13.45 2.20
CA SER A 366 -26.79 -12.35 2.47
C SER A 366 -27.72 -12.07 1.28
N ALA A 367 -28.95 -11.62 1.56
CA ALA A 367 -29.90 -11.24 0.53
C ALA A 367 -30.43 -9.81 0.77
N HIS A 368 -30.46 -9.01 -0.30
CA HIS A 368 -30.81 -7.60 -0.24
C HIS A 368 -31.69 -7.19 -1.42
N ASP A 369 -32.51 -6.16 -1.22
CA ASP A 369 -33.30 -5.58 -2.29
C ASP A 369 -32.49 -4.47 -2.97
N VAL A 370 -32.38 -4.51 -4.31
CA VAL A 370 -31.66 -3.50 -5.10
C VAL A 370 -32.45 -2.20 -5.11
N ASP A 371 -31.90 -1.14 -4.53
CA ASP A 371 -32.53 0.17 -4.47
C ASP A 371 -32.28 0.98 -5.75
N ARG A 372 -31.03 0.99 -6.23
CA ARG A 372 -30.64 1.73 -7.43
C ARG A 372 -29.72 0.89 -8.31
N VAL A 373 -29.83 1.12 -9.60
CA VAL A 373 -28.96 0.56 -10.63
C VAL A 373 -28.52 1.70 -11.54
N GLY A 374 -27.23 1.77 -11.85
CA GLY A 374 -26.69 2.85 -12.68
C GLY A 374 -25.31 2.55 -13.24
N VAL A 375 -24.78 3.52 -13.96
CA VAL A 375 -23.47 3.50 -14.62
C VAL A 375 -22.72 4.80 -14.34
N PHE A 376 -21.41 4.80 -14.48
CA PHE A 376 -20.59 6.01 -14.39
C PHE A 376 -20.26 6.53 -15.79
N THR A 377 -20.62 7.81 -16.10
CA THR A 377 -20.45 8.46 -17.41
C THR A 377 -19.80 9.84 -17.34
N PRO A 378 -18.66 10.16 -16.81
CA PRO A 378 -18.02 9.89 -15.52
C PRO A 378 -18.88 10.15 -14.28
N LYS A 379 -19.98 10.92 -14.44
CA LYS A 379 -20.95 11.12 -13.36
C LYS A 379 -21.88 9.91 -13.24
N ALA A 380 -22.34 9.61 -12.04
CA ALA A 380 -23.30 8.52 -11.84
C ALA A 380 -24.63 8.82 -12.56
N LEU A 381 -25.06 7.90 -13.44
CA LEU A 381 -26.31 7.93 -14.17
C LEU A 381 -27.14 6.71 -13.82
N LEU A 382 -28.39 6.89 -13.39
CA LEU A 382 -29.31 5.80 -13.08
C LEU A 382 -29.91 5.23 -14.38
N THR A 383 -29.79 3.91 -14.58
CA THR A 383 -30.26 3.21 -15.79
C THR A 383 -31.49 2.32 -15.54
N GLY A 384 -31.71 1.92 -14.28
CA GLY A 384 -32.81 1.04 -13.92
C GLY A 384 -32.55 -0.46 -14.11
N GLU A 385 -31.74 -0.86 -15.09
CA GLU A 385 -31.29 -2.24 -15.29
C GLU A 385 -29.87 -2.28 -15.85
N LEU A 386 -29.18 -3.41 -15.64
CA LEU A 386 -27.92 -3.78 -16.30
C LEU A 386 -28.09 -5.15 -16.95
N ARG A 387 -27.58 -5.28 -18.17
CA ARG A 387 -27.67 -6.48 -19.02
C ARG A 387 -26.33 -7.22 -19.09
N PRO A 388 -26.30 -8.45 -19.64
CA PRO A 388 -25.05 -9.16 -19.85
C PRO A 388 -24.01 -8.29 -20.56
N GLY A 389 -22.76 -8.39 -20.14
CA GLY A 389 -21.65 -7.61 -20.68
C GLY A 389 -21.54 -6.18 -20.14
N GLU A 390 -22.55 -5.65 -19.47
CA GLU A 390 -22.51 -4.29 -18.96
C GLU A 390 -21.82 -4.21 -17.58
N MET A 391 -21.08 -3.12 -17.40
CA MET A 391 -20.54 -2.71 -16.10
C MET A 391 -21.36 -1.54 -15.52
N GLY A 392 -21.59 -1.57 -14.22
CA GLY A 392 -22.30 -0.51 -13.55
C GLY A 392 -22.27 -0.66 -12.04
N PHE A 393 -23.06 0.13 -11.35
CA PHE A 393 -23.16 0.07 -9.90
C PHE A 393 -24.57 -0.23 -9.43
N ILE A 394 -24.65 -0.82 -8.25
CA ILE A 394 -25.91 -0.97 -7.52
C ILE A 394 -25.77 -0.43 -6.11
N THR A 395 -26.89 -0.01 -5.54
CA THR A 395 -27.05 0.19 -4.09
C THR A 395 -28.19 -0.69 -3.59
N ALA A 396 -28.03 -1.27 -2.41
CA ALA A 396 -28.98 -2.24 -1.87
C ALA A 396 -29.25 -2.01 -0.36
N ALA A 397 -29.22 -0.78 0.10
CA ALA A 397 -29.41 -0.37 1.50
C ALA A 397 -28.56 -1.19 2.51
N ILE A 398 -27.42 -1.69 2.09
CA ILE A 398 -26.47 -2.44 2.90
C ILE A 398 -25.78 -1.48 3.86
N LYS A 399 -25.79 -1.80 5.14
CA LYS A 399 -25.17 -0.96 6.20
C LYS A 399 -23.81 -1.48 6.61
N ASP A 400 -23.56 -2.76 6.39
CA ASP A 400 -22.33 -3.44 6.78
C ASP A 400 -21.63 -4.01 5.55
N ILE A 401 -20.46 -3.48 5.22
CA ILE A 401 -19.68 -3.87 4.05
C ILE A 401 -19.16 -5.32 4.14
N THR A 402 -19.11 -5.91 5.34
CA THR A 402 -18.73 -7.32 5.50
C THR A 402 -19.69 -8.28 4.81
N GLN A 403 -20.90 -7.79 4.48
CA GLN A 403 -21.90 -8.54 3.72
C GLN A 403 -21.68 -8.46 2.20
N THR A 404 -20.70 -7.70 1.75
CA THR A 404 -20.33 -7.52 0.33
C THR A 404 -18.86 -7.89 0.13
N LYS A 405 -18.60 -9.18 -0.01
CA LYS A 405 -17.24 -9.66 -0.23
C LYS A 405 -16.84 -9.42 -1.70
N VAL A 406 -15.76 -8.71 -1.94
CA VAL A 406 -15.20 -8.48 -3.28
C VAL A 406 -14.86 -9.83 -3.94
N GLY A 407 -15.27 -10.01 -5.20
CA GLY A 407 -15.21 -11.28 -5.93
C GLY A 407 -16.40 -12.21 -5.71
N ASP A 408 -17.41 -11.81 -4.90
CA ASP A 408 -18.62 -12.61 -4.74
C ASP A 408 -19.50 -12.59 -6.01
N THR A 409 -20.33 -13.60 -6.14
CA THR A 409 -21.33 -13.71 -7.20
C THR A 409 -22.68 -13.24 -6.68
N ILE A 410 -23.25 -12.27 -7.39
CA ILE A 410 -24.60 -11.77 -7.14
C ILE A 410 -25.57 -12.52 -8.07
N THR A 411 -26.60 -13.13 -7.48
CA THR A 411 -27.63 -13.86 -8.21
C THR A 411 -29.04 -13.43 -7.78
N ASP A 412 -30.05 -13.79 -8.56
CA ASP A 412 -31.46 -13.57 -8.17
C ASP A 412 -31.87 -14.51 -7.05
N GLU A 413 -32.48 -14.01 -5.99
CA GLU A 413 -32.93 -14.81 -4.85
C GLU A 413 -34.00 -15.84 -5.22
N ARG A 414 -34.85 -15.55 -6.22
CA ARG A 414 -35.95 -16.43 -6.66
C ARG A 414 -35.49 -17.47 -7.68
N LYS A 415 -34.52 -17.13 -8.53
CA LYS A 415 -33.92 -18.01 -9.55
C LYS A 415 -32.40 -17.98 -9.42
N PRO A 416 -31.83 -18.56 -8.36
CA PRO A 416 -30.41 -18.51 -8.14
C PRO A 416 -29.65 -19.29 -9.23
N ALA A 417 -28.48 -18.79 -9.59
CA ALA A 417 -27.54 -19.53 -10.42
C ALA A 417 -27.03 -20.76 -9.67
N SER A 418 -26.79 -21.84 -10.40
CA SER A 418 -26.29 -23.11 -9.85
C SER A 418 -24.84 -23.04 -9.38
N GLU A 419 -24.03 -22.20 -10.03
CA GLU A 419 -22.59 -22.10 -9.80
C GLU A 419 -22.18 -20.63 -9.63
N ALA A 420 -21.30 -20.39 -8.67
CA ALA A 420 -20.66 -19.09 -8.50
C ALA A 420 -19.60 -18.87 -9.59
N LEU A 421 -19.36 -17.60 -9.94
CA LEU A 421 -18.22 -17.19 -10.76
C LEU A 421 -16.91 -17.47 -9.99
N ALA A 422 -15.81 -17.63 -10.73
CA ALA A 422 -14.49 -17.67 -10.11
C ALA A 422 -14.25 -16.33 -9.41
N GLY A 423 -14.21 -16.37 -8.08
CA GLY A 423 -13.96 -15.19 -7.27
C GLY A 423 -12.49 -14.78 -7.29
N PHE A 424 -12.17 -13.72 -6.56
CA PHE A 424 -10.78 -13.27 -6.41
C PHE A 424 -10.10 -13.97 -5.25
N LYS A 425 -8.79 -14.19 -5.38
CA LYS A 425 -7.96 -14.61 -4.26
C LYS A 425 -7.97 -13.48 -3.21
N PRO A 426 -8.06 -13.77 -1.90
CA PRO A 426 -7.99 -12.73 -0.90
C PRO A 426 -6.61 -12.04 -0.95
N SER A 427 -6.59 -10.72 -0.73
CA SER A 427 -5.35 -10.00 -0.55
C SER A 427 -4.67 -10.42 0.75
N ILE A 428 -3.38 -10.69 0.69
CA ILE A 428 -2.58 -11.03 1.86
C ILE A 428 -1.65 -9.86 2.14
N PRO A 429 -1.72 -9.24 3.33
CA PRO A 429 -0.80 -8.19 3.70
C PRO A 429 0.63 -8.72 3.75
N VAL A 430 1.55 -7.96 3.17
CA VAL A 430 2.97 -8.30 3.06
C VAL A 430 3.83 -7.50 4.03
N VAL A 431 3.43 -6.26 4.29
CA VAL A 431 4.10 -5.33 5.19
C VAL A 431 3.19 -5.00 6.36
N TRP A 432 3.75 -5.06 7.57
CA TRP A 432 3.04 -4.76 8.81
C TRP A 432 3.75 -3.67 9.59
N CYS A 433 3.00 -2.70 10.12
CA CYS A 433 3.51 -1.73 11.08
C CYS A 433 2.47 -1.38 12.14
N GLY A 434 2.92 -0.86 13.27
CA GLY A 434 2.05 -0.28 14.28
C GLY A 434 1.76 1.18 13.96
N LEU A 435 0.48 1.59 14.04
CA LEU A 435 0.04 2.98 13.95
C LEU A 435 -0.45 3.42 15.33
N PHE A 436 0.17 4.44 15.90
CA PHE A 436 -0.15 4.96 17.21
C PHE A 436 -0.49 6.44 17.11
N PRO A 437 -1.55 6.91 17.78
CA PRO A 437 -1.86 8.33 17.80
C PRO A 437 -0.82 9.07 18.66
N VAL A 438 -0.50 10.28 18.26
CA VAL A 438 0.37 11.20 19.00
C VAL A 438 -0.23 11.55 20.36
N ASP A 439 -1.51 11.89 20.38
CA ASP A 439 -2.26 12.10 21.61
C ASP A 439 -3.08 10.84 21.92
N ALA A 440 -2.89 10.28 23.10
CA ALA A 440 -3.65 9.11 23.57
C ALA A 440 -5.18 9.33 23.55
N ALA A 441 -5.63 10.58 23.61
CA ALA A 441 -7.05 10.93 23.48
C ALA A 441 -7.63 10.63 22.08
N ASP A 442 -6.80 10.58 21.05
CA ASP A 442 -7.20 10.31 19.66
C ASP A 442 -7.33 8.82 19.32
N PHE A 443 -7.10 7.90 20.28
CA PHE A 443 -7.20 6.45 20.03
C PHE A 443 -8.56 6.02 19.46
N GLU A 444 -9.66 6.50 20.04
CA GLU A 444 -11.01 6.19 19.57
C GLU A 444 -11.26 6.77 18.17
N ARG A 445 -10.76 8.00 17.90
CA ARG A 445 -10.83 8.58 16.55
C ARG A 445 -10.04 7.77 15.54
N LEU A 446 -8.85 7.30 15.91
CA LEU A 446 -8.04 6.44 15.05
C LEU A 446 -8.78 5.14 14.72
N ARG A 447 -9.39 4.49 15.73
CA ARG A 447 -10.19 3.28 15.52
C ARG A 447 -11.33 3.50 14.52
N ASP A 448 -12.09 4.59 14.70
CA ASP A 448 -13.22 4.91 13.83
C ASP A 448 -12.77 5.28 12.42
N SER A 449 -11.61 5.94 12.28
CA SER A 449 -11.02 6.32 11.00
C SER A 449 -10.50 5.10 10.23
N LEU A 450 -9.80 4.18 10.91
CA LEU A 450 -9.37 2.91 10.33
C LEU A 450 -10.58 2.07 9.87
N GLY A 451 -11.65 2.05 10.67
CA GLY A 451 -12.91 1.41 10.28
C GLY A 451 -13.49 1.98 8.99
N LYS A 452 -13.53 3.31 8.85
CA LYS A 452 -14.01 4.00 7.64
C LYS A 452 -13.09 3.74 6.43
N LEU A 453 -11.78 3.76 6.63
CA LEU A 453 -10.83 3.44 5.54
C LEU A 453 -11.00 2.01 5.06
N LYS A 454 -11.16 1.04 5.96
CA LYS A 454 -11.38 -0.37 5.60
C LYS A 454 -12.66 -0.59 4.79
N LEU A 455 -13.68 0.25 4.95
CA LEU A 455 -14.87 0.23 4.11
C LEU A 455 -14.57 0.57 2.64
N ASN A 456 -13.53 1.35 2.40
CA ASN A 456 -13.15 1.82 1.07
C ASN A 456 -11.92 1.08 0.50
N ASP A 457 -11.22 0.31 1.34
CA ASP A 457 -10.05 -0.47 0.97
C ASP A 457 -10.12 -1.85 1.64
N ALA A 458 -10.59 -2.83 0.89
CA ALA A 458 -10.75 -4.21 1.39
C ALA A 458 -9.41 -4.91 1.63
N SER A 459 -8.31 -4.44 1.05
CA SER A 459 -6.98 -5.03 1.15
C SER A 459 -6.26 -4.69 2.47
N PHE A 460 -6.72 -3.64 3.16
CA PHE A 460 -6.16 -3.17 4.40
C PHE A 460 -6.65 -4.00 5.60
N HIS A 461 -5.73 -4.37 6.50
CA HIS A 461 -6.04 -5.12 7.73
C HIS A 461 -5.55 -4.35 8.95
N TYR A 462 -6.28 -4.41 10.06
CA TYR A 462 -5.82 -3.84 11.31
C TYR A 462 -6.37 -4.60 12.53
N GLU A 463 -5.57 -4.63 13.58
CA GLU A 463 -5.89 -5.23 14.88
C GLU A 463 -5.38 -4.32 16.00
N ALA A 464 -5.99 -4.40 17.19
CA ALA A 464 -5.58 -3.57 18.31
C ALA A 464 -4.19 -4.01 18.81
N GLU A 465 -3.30 -3.04 19.04
CA GLU A 465 -1.95 -3.24 19.56
C GLU A 465 -1.71 -2.36 20.78
N THR A 466 -0.91 -2.84 21.73
CA THR A 466 -0.49 -2.05 22.89
C THR A 466 1.03 -2.07 22.97
N SER A 467 1.64 -0.90 22.99
CA SER A 467 3.07 -0.71 23.18
C SER A 467 3.35 -0.12 24.56
N ALA A 468 4.34 -0.67 25.25
CA ALA A 468 4.78 -0.12 26.53
C ALA A 468 5.36 1.30 26.40
N ALA A 469 5.90 1.65 25.23
CA ALA A 469 6.48 2.96 24.93
C ALA A 469 5.49 3.96 24.35
N LEU A 470 4.53 3.52 23.50
CA LEU A 470 3.64 4.37 22.71
C LEU A 470 2.17 4.34 23.17
N GLY A 471 1.81 3.41 24.07
CA GLY A 471 0.44 3.26 24.55
C GLY A 471 -0.42 2.40 23.66
N PHE A 472 -1.69 2.80 23.47
CA PHE A 472 -2.66 2.06 22.65
C PHE A 472 -2.61 2.52 21.21
N GLY A 473 -2.66 1.57 20.28
CA GLY A 473 -2.64 1.79 18.83
C GLY A 473 -3.19 0.60 18.07
N PHE A 474 -2.82 0.49 16.80
CA PHE A 474 -3.25 -0.60 15.94
C PHE A 474 -2.09 -1.17 15.14
N ARG A 475 -1.99 -2.48 15.09
CA ARG A 475 -1.14 -3.20 14.16
C ARG A 475 -1.85 -3.29 12.82
N CYS A 476 -1.24 -2.73 11.78
CA CYS A 476 -1.85 -2.62 10.46
C CYS A 476 -1.05 -3.38 9.42
N GLY A 477 -1.77 -4.10 8.54
CA GLY A 477 -1.20 -4.86 7.44
C GLY A 477 -1.51 -4.23 6.10
N PHE A 478 -0.50 -4.09 5.24
CA PHE A 478 -0.50 -3.39 3.97
C PHE A 478 0.01 -4.29 2.84
N LEU A 479 -0.38 -3.99 1.60
CA LEU A 479 0.09 -4.71 0.41
C LEU A 479 1.56 -4.42 0.09
N GLY A 480 2.06 -3.24 0.47
CA GLY A 480 3.43 -2.80 0.28
C GLY A 480 3.70 -1.47 0.97
N LEU A 481 4.87 -0.88 0.72
CA LEU A 481 5.28 0.38 1.35
C LEU A 481 4.49 1.58 0.84
N LEU A 482 4.25 1.67 -0.46
CA LEU A 482 3.47 2.76 -1.03
C LEU A 482 2.03 2.73 -0.50
N HIS A 483 1.46 1.54 -0.34
CA HIS A 483 0.14 1.39 0.28
C HIS A 483 0.15 1.89 1.74
N LEU A 484 1.18 1.57 2.53
CA LEU A 484 1.36 2.07 3.89
C LEU A 484 1.40 3.60 3.93
N GLU A 485 2.24 4.21 3.08
CA GLU A 485 2.38 5.67 3.00
C GLU A 485 1.05 6.36 2.64
N ILE A 486 0.33 5.80 1.68
CA ILE A 486 -0.97 6.35 1.26
C ILE A 486 -2.00 6.28 2.38
N ILE A 487 -2.11 5.14 3.08
CA ILE A 487 -3.05 4.99 4.19
C ILE A 487 -2.68 5.94 5.34
N GLN A 488 -1.38 6.09 5.66
CA GLN A 488 -0.93 7.05 6.66
C GLN A 488 -1.30 8.49 6.26
N GLU A 489 -0.98 8.90 5.03
CA GLU A 489 -1.26 10.24 4.53
C GLU A 489 -2.77 10.53 4.48
N ARG A 490 -3.59 9.54 4.15
CA ARG A 490 -5.05 9.65 4.20
C ARG A 490 -5.56 9.84 5.64
N LEU A 491 -5.01 9.09 6.61
CA LEU A 491 -5.37 9.27 8.03
C LEU A 491 -5.00 10.66 8.53
N GLU A 492 -3.85 11.19 8.13
CA GLU A 492 -3.40 12.54 8.48
C GLU A 492 -4.27 13.62 7.82
N ARG A 493 -4.53 13.53 6.51
CA ARG A 493 -5.25 14.58 5.74
C ARG A 493 -6.76 14.51 5.86
N GLU A 494 -7.37 13.32 5.67
CA GLU A 494 -8.83 13.17 5.65
C GLU A 494 -9.43 13.18 7.06
N PHE A 495 -8.68 12.65 8.05
CA PHE A 495 -9.16 12.49 9.43
C PHE A 495 -8.45 13.39 10.43
N ASN A 496 -7.45 14.17 9.98
CA ASN A 496 -6.67 15.10 10.83
C ASN A 496 -6.11 14.41 12.09
N LEU A 497 -5.43 13.29 11.88
CA LEU A 497 -4.78 12.49 12.92
C LEU A 497 -3.27 12.63 12.80
N ASP A 498 -2.61 12.98 13.90
CA ASP A 498 -1.14 12.92 13.99
C ASP A 498 -0.73 11.52 14.45
N LEU A 499 0.08 10.81 13.63
CA LEU A 499 0.40 9.41 13.85
C LEU A 499 1.90 9.15 14.01
N ILE A 500 2.21 8.15 14.83
CA ILE A 500 3.53 7.52 14.91
C ILE A 500 3.43 6.15 14.26
N THR A 501 4.28 5.90 13.29
CA THR A 501 4.46 4.60 12.66
C THR A 501 5.66 3.88 13.28
N THR A 502 5.51 2.59 13.61
CA THR A 502 6.65 1.75 13.97
C THR A 502 7.41 1.31 12.73
N ALA A 503 8.59 0.70 12.90
CA ALA A 503 9.32 0.11 11.77
C ALA A 503 8.44 -0.88 11.01
N PRO A 504 8.36 -0.79 9.67
CA PRO A 504 7.68 -1.80 8.90
C PRO A 504 8.37 -3.16 9.07
N SER A 505 7.60 -4.22 9.17
CA SER A 505 8.07 -5.59 9.31
C SER A 505 7.32 -6.49 8.34
N VAL A 506 7.96 -7.61 8.00
CA VAL A 506 7.34 -8.67 7.19
C VAL A 506 6.75 -9.74 8.10
N VAL A 507 5.94 -10.63 7.53
CA VAL A 507 5.42 -11.79 8.25
C VAL A 507 6.48 -12.88 8.24
N TYR A 508 6.92 -13.31 9.41
CA TYR A 508 7.81 -14.45 9.58
C TYR A 508 7.02 -15.68 10.00
N LYS A 509 7.47 -16.87 9.62
CA LYS A 509 6.93 -18.12 10.11
C LYS A 509 7.88 -18.71 11.14
N LEU A 510 7.38 -18.91 12.34
CA LEU A 510 8.10 -19.54 13.41
C LEU A 510 7.71 -21.01 13.48
N THR A 511 8.66 -21.90 13.25
CA THR A 511 8.50 -23.31 13.58
C THR A 511 8.96 -23.51 15.01
N MET A 512 8.05 -23.94 15.87
CA MET A 512 8.32 -24.16 17.30
C MET A 512 8.89 -25.56 17.51
N THR A 513 9.61 -25.76 18.62
CA THR A 513 10.17 -27.08 19.02
C THR A 513 9.12 -28.17 19.23
N ASP A 514 7.85 -27.79 19.40
CA ASP A 514 6.71 -28.73 19.45
C ASP A 514 6.13 -29.07 18.07
N GLY A 515 6.70 -28.54 16.99
CA GLY A 515 6.27 -28.73 15.60
C GLY A 515 5.11 -27.83 15.18
N THR A 516 4.66 -26.91 16.03
CA THR A 516 3.63 -25.93 15.64
C THR A 516 4.26 -24.80 14.82
N VAL A 517 3.58 -24.37 13.74
CA VAL A 517 3.96 -23.21 12.94
C VAL A 517 3.09 -22.03 13.33
N ARG A 518 3.71 -20.88 13.56
CA ARG A 518 3.03 -19.61 13.93
C ARG A 518 3.52 -18.47 13.07
N ASP A 519 2.60 -17.64 12.61
CA ASP A 519 2.94 -16.39 11.94
C ASP A 519 3.33 -15.33 12.98
N LEU A 520 4.43 -14.62 12.73
CA LEU A 520 4.92 -13.53 13.56
C LEU A 520 4.89 -12.23 12.77
N HIS A 521 3.98 -11.33 13.14
CA HIS A 521 3.83 -10.02 12.53
C HIS A 521 4.56 -8.92 13.31
N ASN A 522 4.67 -9.09 14.64
CA ASN A 522 5.25 -8.10 15.53
C ASN A 522 6.52 -8.66 16.19
N PRO A 523 7.69 -8.02 16.00
CA PRO A 523 8.92 -8.44 16.67
C PRO A 523 8.83 -8.47 18.21
N ALA A 524 7.92 -7.66 18.81
CA ALA A 524 7.72 -7.67 20.26
C ALA A 524 7.18 -9.02 20.78
N ASP A 525 6.33 -9.68 20.00
CA ASP A 525 5.65 -10.93 20.35
C ASP A 525 6.50 -12.19 20.12
N MET A 526 7.76 -12.02 19.70
CA MET A 526 8.67 -13.14 19.48
C MET A 526 8.83 -13.97 20.75
N PRO A 527 8.54 -15.28 20.73
CA PRO A 527 8.69 -16.19 21.86
C PRO A 527 10.14 -16.31 22.31
N ASP A 528 10.36 -16.98 23.44
CA ASP A 528 11.69 -17.33 23.89
C ASP A 528 12.41 -18.18 22.81
N VAL A 529 13.62 -17.77 22.46
CA VAL A 529 14.46 -18.41 21.42
C VAL A 529 14.62 -19.90 21.67
N MET A 530 14.62 -20.36 22.95
CA MET A 530 14.71 -21.77 23.31
C MET A 530 13.50 -22.63 22.87
N ARG A 531 12.40 -22.02 22.50
CA ARG A 531 11.19 -22.68 22.02
C ARG A 531 11.04 -22.66 20.49
N ILE A 532 11.93 -21.94 19.82
CA ILE A 532 11.93 -21.81 18.36
C ILE A 532 12.93 -22.82 17.80
N ASP A 533 12.50 -23.62 16.85
CA ASP A 533 13.36 -24.51 16.08
C ASP A 533 14.07 -23.73 14.97
N HIS A 534 13.29 -23.12 14.08
CA HIS A 534 13.80 -22.23 13.03
C HIS A 534 12.81 -21.12 12.70
N ILE A 535 13.27 -20.10 11.99
CA ILE A 535 12.49 -18.95 11.54
C ILE A 535 12.61 -18.86 10.03
N ASP A 536 11.46 -18.91 9.34
CA ASP A 536 11.39 -18.70 7.91
C ASP A 536 11.08 -17.23 7.60
N GLU A 537 11.84 -16.67 6.68
CA GLU A 537 11.61 -15.32 6.14
C GLU A 537 11.02 -15.39 4.72
N PRO A 538 10.16 -14.43 4.34
CA PRO A 538 9.60 -14.36 3.00
C PRO A 538 10.65 -13.89 2.00
N TRP A 539 10.75 -14.60 0.88
CA TRP A 539 11.59 -14.26 -0.26
C TRP A 539 10.73 -13.81 -1.43
N ILE A 540 11.25 -12.87 -2.21
CA ILE A 540 10.64 -12.36 -3.42
C ILE A 540 11.50 -12.66 -4.64
N LYS A 541 10.85 -12.84 -5.78
CA LYS A 541 11.46 -12.79 -7.10
C LYS A 541 11.30 -11.38 -7.63
N ALA A 542 12.40 -10.66 -7.71
CA ALA A 542 12.44 -9.26 -8.13
C ALA A 542 12.95 -9.14 -9.57
N THR A 543 12.28 -8.32 -10.39
CA THR A 543 12.70 -7.95 -11.73
C THR A 543 13.11 -6.48 -11.73
N ILE A 544 14.33 -6.19 -12.13
CA ILE A 544 14.90 -4.84 -12.19
C ILE A 544 15.32 -4.56 -13.61
N MET A 545 14.80 -3.47 -14.19
CA MET A 545 15.22 -3.00 -15.53
C MET A 545 15.91 -1.65 -15.40
N LEU A 546 17.09 -1.52 -16.02
CA LEU A 546 17.92 -0.33 -15.89
C LEU A 546 18.86 -0.18 -17.11
N PRO A 547 19.36 1.04 -17.39
CA PRO A 547 20.44 1.25 -18.33
C PRO A 547 21.73 0.57 -17.87
N ASP A 548 22.50 0.01 -18.81
CA ASP A 548 23.72 -0.79 -18.54
C ASP A 548 24.78 0.00 -17.71
N GLU A 549 24.84 1.32 -17.83
CA GLU A 549 25.78 2.16 -17.08
C GLU A 549 25.60 2.06 -15.54
N TYR A 550 24.43 1.70 -15.05
CA TYR A 550 24.14 1.56 -13.60
C TYR A 550 24.19 0.10 -13.12
N LEU A 551 24.40 -0.87 -14.01
CA LEU A 551 24.36 -2.29 -13.72
C LEU A 551 25.27 -2.69 -12.55
N GLY A 552 26.53 -2.23 -12.55
CA GLY A 552 27.50 -2.57 -11.51
C GLY A 552 27.07 -2.13 -10.11
N GLY A 553 26.49 -0.91 -9.98
CA GLY A 553 26.02 -0.41 -8.69
C GLY A 553 24.80 -1.17 -8.16
N VAL A 554 23.90 -1.58 -9.07
CA VAL A 554 22.69 -2.36 -8.70
C VAL A 554 23.03 -3.80 -8.33
N LEU A 555 23.96 -4.44 -9.04
CA LEU A 555 24.48 -5.77 -8.67
C LEU A 555 25.10 -5.75 -7.27
N GLN A 556 25.87 -4.72 -6.94
CA GLN A 556 26.45 -4.54 -5.61
C GLN A 556 25.32 -4.38 -4.56
N LEU A 557 24.33 -3.52 -4.82
CA LEU A 557 23.18 -3.34 -3.93
C LEU A 557 22.44 -4.65 -3.65
N CYS A 558 22.12 -5.42 -4.68
CA CYS A 558 21.45 -6.73 -4.53
C CYS A 558 22.30 -7.71 -3.69
N THR A 559 23.62 -7.74 -3.91
CA THR A 559 24.53 -8.58 -3.13
C THR A 559 24.60 -8.17 -1.65
N GLU A 560 24.67 -6.85 -1.36
CA GLU A 560 24.63 -6.32 0.01
C GLU A 560 23.33 -6.68 0.73
N ARG A 561 22.22 -6.88 -0.01
CA ARG A 561 20.90 -7.28 0.49
C ARG A 561 20.67 -8.80 0.46
N ARG A 562 21.72 -9.59 0.45
CA ARG A 562 21.65 -11.07 0.43
C ARG A 562 20.98 -11.64 -0.81
N GLY A 563 20.90 -10.87 -1.90
CA GLY A 563 20.22 -11.28 -3.12
C GLY A 563 20.96 -12.41 -3.83
N GLN A 564 20.18 -13.30 -4.46
CA GLN A 564 20.63 -14.37 -5.32
C GLN A 564 20.23 -14.04 -6.75
N GLN A 565 21.22 -13.89 -7.64
CA GLN A 565 20.97 -13.64 -9.04
C GLN A 565 20.42 -14.90 -9.71
N ILE A 566 19.26 -14.75 -10.36
CA ILE A 566 18.66 -15.82 -11.17
C ILE A 566 19.09 -15.64 -12.62
N GLU A 567 18.89 -14.43 -13.15
CA GLU A 567 19.07 -14.17 -14.58
C GLU A 567 19.57 -12.74 -14.81
N LEU A 568 20.35 -12.57 -15.87
CA LEU A 568 20.72 -11.27 -16.42
C LEU A 568 20.56 -11.37 -17.93
N THR A 569 19.63 -10.62 -18.46
CA THR A 569 19.35 -10.51 -19.90
C THR A 569 19.37 -9.07 -20.34
N TYR A 570 19.41 -8.84 -21.65
CA TYR A 570 19.39 -7.49 -22.21
C TYR A 570 18.16 -7.32 -23.11
N ALA A 571 17.39 -6.30 -22.82
CA ALA A 571 16.25 -5.85 -23.61
C ALA A 571 16.64 -4.59 -24.38
N GLY A 572 17.25 -4.79 -25.55
CA GLY A 572 17.87 -3.70 -26.31
C GLY A 572 19.06 -3.08 -25.57
N ALA A 573 18.99 -1.80 -25.21
CA ALA A 573 20.03 -1.07 -24.48
C ALA A 573 19.88 -1.14 -22.95
N ARG A 574 18.90 -1.87 -22.43
CA ARG A 574 18.63 -1.98 -21.00
C ARG A 574 18.96 -3.39 -20.49
N ALA A 575 19.56 -3.45 -19.33
CA ALA A 575 19.76 -4.69 -18.62
C ALA A 575 18.47 -5.06 -17.83
N MET A 576 18.05 -6.29 -17.92
CA MET A 576 17.01 -6.89 -17.11
C MET A 576 17.64 -7.89 -16.14
N LEU A 577 17.53 -7.59 -14.86
CA LEU A 577 18.03 -8.42 -13.77
C LEU A 577 16.86 -9.13 -13.08
N VAL A 578 16.97 -10.43 -12.90
CA VAL A 578 16.04 -11.19 -12.07
C VAL A 578 16.81 -11.69 -10.86
N TYR A 579 16.35 -11.30 -9.68
CA TYR A 579 16.95 -11.64 -8.39
C TYR A 579 15.94 -12.28 -7.46
N ARG A 580 16.40 -13.18 -6.61
CA ARG A 580 15.70 -13.55 -5.38
C ARG A 580 16.24 -12.70 -4.25
N LEU A 581 15.38 -12.05 -3.50
CA LEU A 581 15.73 -11.16 -2.39
C LEU A 581 14.86 -11.47 -1.17
N PRO A 582 15.42 -11.45 0.05
CA PRO A 582 14.59 -11.48 1.25
C PRO A 582 13.76 -10.20 1.33
N LEU A 583 12.44 -10.33 1.47
CA LEU A 583 11.54 -9.17 1.47
C LEU A 583 11.90 -8.15 2.55
N ASN A 584 12.32 -8.60 3.73
CA ASN A 584 12.73 -7.72 4.81
C ASN A 584 13.92 -6.80 4.47
N GLU A 585 14.80 -7.21 3.55
CA GLU A 585 15.91 -6.38 3.09
C GLU A 585 15.47 -5.34 2.04
N VAL A 586 14.29 -5.52 1.46
CA VAL A 586 13.71 -4.62 0.44
C VAL A 586 12.83 -3.54 1.09
N VAL A 587 12.08 -3.90 2.11
CA VAL A 587 11.07 -3.04 2.76
C VAL A 587 11.65 -1.76 3.39
N PHE A 588 12.93 -1.68 3.75
CA PHE A 588 13.47 -0.52 4.47
C PHE A 588 13.88 0.64 3.55
N ASP A 589 14.88 0.42 2.69
CA ASP A 589 15.53 1.51 1.93
C ASP A 589 16.02 1.06 0.55
N PHE A 590 15.67 -0.16 0.12
CA PHE A 590 16.16 -0.72 -1.14
C PHE A 590 15.74 0.12 -2.34
N TYR A 591 14.46 0.52 -2.39
CA TYR A 591 13.90 1.25 -3.52
C TYR A 591 14.53 2.66 -3.65
N ASP A 592 14.73 3.36 -2.54
CA ASP A 592 15.35 4.68 -2.53
C ASP A 592 16.83 4.60 -2.96
N ARG A 593 17.54 3.58 -2.48
CA ARG A 593 18.93 3.33 -2.92
C ARG A 593 19.00 2.92 -4.39
N LEU A 594 18.06 2.10 -4.86
CA LEU A 594 17.97 1.72 -6.27
C LEU A 594 17.77 2.94 -7.15
N LYS A 595 16.82 3.82 -6.80
CA LYS A 595 16.58 5.09 -7.49
C LYS A 595 17.79 6.00 -7.43
N SER A 596 18.43 6.14 -6.28
CA SER A 596 19.63 6.99 -6.13
C SER A 596 20.78 6.50 -7.00
N ILE A 597 21.10 5.20 -7.00
CA ILE A 597 22.16 4.58 -7.80
C ILE A 597 21.90 4.76 -9.29
N SER A 598 20.66 4.56 -9.72
CA SER A 598 20.25 4.61 -11.12
C SER A 598 19.80 5.99 -11.59
N ARG A 599 19.89 7.03 -10.74
CA ARG A 599 19.36 8.38 -10.99
C ARG A 599 17.89 8.40 -11.41
N GLY A 600 17.10 7.47 -10.89
CA GLY A 600 15.69 7.31 -11.21
C GLY A 600 15.37 6.48 -12.44
N TYR A 601 16.38 5.97 -13.16
CA TYR A 601 16.17 5.21 -14.40
C TYR A 601 15.90 3.71 -14.19
N ALA A 602 16.08 3.17 -12.99
CA ALA A 602 15.75 1.77 -12.72
C ALA A 602 14.27 1.63 -12.36
N SER A 603 13.62 0.69 -13.02
CA SER A 603 12.31 0.17 -12.61
C SER A 603 12.46 -1.11 -11.81
N PHE A 604 11.55 -1.32 -10.88
CA PHE A 604 11.55 -2.44 -9.94
C PHE A 604 10.13 -2.98 -9.81
N ASP A 605 10.02 -4.29 -9.95
CA ASP A 605 8.81 -5.05 -9.70
C ASP A 605 9.16 -6.34 -8.96
N TYR A 606 8.22 -6.88 -8.17
CA TYR A 606 8.48 -8.12 -7.43
C TYR A 606 7.22 -8.96 -7.22
N GLN A 607 7.43 -10.25 -7.04
CA GLN A 607 6.40 -11.20 -6.69
C GLN A 607 6.86 -12.04 -5.51
N MET A 608 5.91 -12.44 -4.64
CA MET A 608 6.21 -13.38 -3.57
C MET A 608 6.63 -14.72 -4.18
N ASP A 609 7.75 -15.26 -3.70
CA ASP A 609 8.31 -16.51 -4.21
C ASP A 609 8.11 -17.64 -3.19
N SER A 610 8.82 -17.61 -2.08
CA SER A 610 8.83 -18.68 -1.09
C SER A 610 9.07 -18.15 0.32
N TYR A 611 9.01 -19.05 1.29
CA TYR A 611 9.55 -18.86 2.62
C TYR A 611 10.78 -19.73 2.78
N GLU A 612 11.87 -19.19 3.30
CA GLU A 612 13.13 -19.91 3.52
C GLU A 612 13.67 -19.66 4.93
N GLU A 613 14.27 -20.69 5.50
CA GLU A 613 14.93 -20.60 6.79
C GLU A 613 16.07 -19.57 6.75
N GLY A 614 16.10 -18.65 7.73
CA GLY A 614 17.12 -17.62 7.88
C GLY A 614 17.72 -17.59 9.28
N ASP A 615 19.02 -17.28 9.40
CA ASP A 615 19.66 -17.01 10.70
C ASP A 615 19.22 -15.64 11.22
N LEU A 616 17.97 -15.58 11.67
CA LEU A 616 17.28 -14.37 12.10
C LEU A 616 17.34 -14.20 13.60
N VAL A 617 17.50 -12.95 14.03
CA VAL A 617 17.59 -12.61 15.46
C VAL A 617 16.76 -11.38 15.77
N LYS A 618 16.14 -11.37 16.95
CA LYS A 618 15.49 -10.16 17.48
C LYS A 618 16.55 -9.19 17.97
N LEU A 619 16.60 -8.03 17.34
CA LEU A 619 17.39 -6.87 17.76
C LEU A 619 16.52 -5.98 18.64
N SER A 620 16.83 -5.91 19.92
CA SER A 620 16.13 -5.07 20.90
C SER A 620 16.94 -3.82 21.21
N ILE A 621 16.27 -2.68 21.22
CA ILE A 621 16.86 -1.40 21.62
C ILE A 621 16.50 -1.13 23.10
N LEU A 622 17.54 -0.84 23.88
CA LEU A 622 17.41 -0.56 25.31
C LEU A 622 17.81 0.88 25.57
N VAL A 623 16.96 1.61 26.25
CA VAL A 623 17.25 2.97 26.73
C VAL A 623 17.33 2.94 28.26
N ASN A 624 18.52 3.20 28.83
CA ASN A 624 18.81 3.01 30.26
C ASN A 624 18.52 1.60 30.78
N ALA A 625 18.72 0.58 29.95
CA ALA A 625 18.46 -0.82 30.22
C ALA A 625 16.96 -1.23 30.18
N GLU A 626 16.06 -0.32 29.86
CA GLU A 626 14.65 -0.63 29.61
C GLU A 626 14.43 -0.87 28.10
N PRO A 627 13.79 -1.97 27.70
CA PRO A 627 13.53 -2.25 26.29
C PRO A 627 12.48 -1.29 25.73
N VAL A 628 12.72 -0.81 24.50
CA VAL A 628 11.77 -0.01 23.73
C VAL A 628 11.22 -0.92 22.63
N ASP A 629 10.03 -1.46 22.86
CA ASP A 629 9.37 -2.43 21.99
C ASP A 629 9.13 -1.90 20.57
N ALA A 630 8.70 -0.65 20.45
CA ALA A 630 8.46 0.02 19.16
C ALA A 630 9.71 0.13 18.25
N LEU A 631 10.92 -0.01 18.81
CA LEU A 631 12.19 0.01 18.07
C LEU A 631 12.81 -1.40 17.91
N SER A 632 12.11 -2.44 18.35
CA SER A 632 12.55 -3.83 18.17
C SER A 632 12.31 -4.28 16.73
N MET A 633 13.28 -5.00 16.16
CA MET A 633 13.20 -5.52 14.80
C MET A 633 13.80 -6.91 14.69
N ILE A 634 13.37 -7.67 13.70
CA ILE A 634 13.97 -8.95 13.32
C ILE A 634 14.94 -8.68 12.18
N VAL A 635 16.19 -9.12 12.35
CA VAL A 635 17.25 -8.88 11.36
C VAL A 635 18.08 -10.15 11.20
N HIS A 636 18.68 -10.31 10.03
CA HIS A 636 19.66 -11.38 9.82
C HIS A 636 20.89 -11.13 10.70
N ARG A 637 21.41 -12.19 11.32
CA ARG A 637 22.52 -12.11 12.31
C ARG A 637 23.74 -11.37 11.76
N SER A 638 24.10 -11.56 10.50
CA SER A 638 25.24 -10.88 9.87
C SER A 638 25.09 -9.35 9.82
N GLN A 639 23.86 -8.83 9.76
CA GLN A 639 23.57 -7.40 9.67
C GLN A 639 23.28 -6.76 11.03
N SER A 640 23.09 -7.57 12.07
CA SER A 640 22.59 -7.14 13.37
C SER A 640 23.50 -6.12 14.05
N GLU A 641 24.84 -6.30 14.00
CA GLU A 641 25.79 -5.37 14.61
C GLU A 641 25.80 -4.02 13.87
N ARG A 642 25.81 -4.03 12.53
CA ARG A 642 25.80 -2.82 11.72
C ARG A 642 24.52 -2.01 11.97
N ARG A 643 23.34 -2.65 11.84
CA ARG A 643 22.04 -1.99 12.07
C ARG A 643 21.88 -1.51 13.52
N GLY A 644 22.30 -2.32 14.50
CA GLY A 644 22.24 -1.95 15.90
C GLY A 644 23.12 -0.73 16.22
N ARG A 645 24.30 -0.63 15.63
CA ARG A 645 25.20 0.53 15.80
C ARG A 645 24.62 1.78 15.17
N GLN A 646 24.19 1.72 13.92
CA GLN A 646 23.57 2.86 13.21
C GLN A 646 22.36 3.39 13.97
N LEU A 647 21.47 2.52 14.45
CA LEU A 647 20.28 2.93 15.19
C LEU A 647 20.65 3.57 16.55
N CYS A 648 21.67 3.04 17.27
CA CYS A 648 22.15 3.65 18.51
C CYS A 648 22.78 5.04 18.27
N GLU A 649 23.55 5.22 17.21
CA GLU A 649 24.16 6.50 16.81
C GLU A 649 23.08 7.53 16.49
N ARG A 650 22.10 7.16 15.67
CA ARG A 650 21.00 8.05 15.30
C ARG A 650 20.12 8.44 16.49
N LEU A 651 19.76 7.49 17.36
CA LEU A 651 19.04 7.78 18.61
C LEU A 651 19.82 8.70 19.54
N LYS A 652 21.15 8.60 19.58
CA LYS A 652 21.99 9.51 20.37
C LYS A 652 21.91 10.96 19.87
N GLU A 653 21.75 11.17 18.58
CA GLU A 653 21.61 12.50 17.98
C GLU A 653 20.21 13.07 18.21
N LEU A 654 19.19 12.24 18.06
CA LEU A 654 17.80 12.63 18.13
C LEU A 654 17.27 12.83 19.56
N ILE A 655 17.72 12.02 20.52
CA ILE A 655 17.27 12.15 21.91
C ILE A 655 17.98 13.34 22.59
N PRO A 656 17.24 14.34 23.06
CA PRO A 656 17.84 15.52 23.70
C PRO A 656 18.55 15.15 25.00
N ARG A 657 19.62 15.90 25.32
CA ARG A 657 20.35 15.74 26.58
C ARG A 657 19.42 16.02 27.75
N GLN A 658 19.38 15.10 28.70
CA GLN A 658 18.62 15.26 29.94
C GLN A 658 19.54 15.51 31.14
N LEU A 659 18.97 15.67 32.34
CA LEU A 659 19.73 15.97 33.57
C LEU A 659 20.66 14.82 34.02
N PHE A 660 20.47 13.62 33.46
CA PHE A 660 21.30 12.43 33.73
C PHE A 660 21.83 11.84 32.41
N LYS A 661 22.80 10.95 32.52
CA LYS A 661 23.40 10.26 31.38
C LYS A 661 22.45 9.18 30.90
N ILE A 662 22.10 9.19 29.59
CA ILE A 662 21.28 8.16 28.96
C ILE A 662 22.22 7.18 28.25
N ALA A 663 21.96 5.88 28.40
CA ALA A 663 22.63 4.82 27.66
C ALA A 663 21.64 4.27 26.62
N VAL A 664 21.98 4.35 25.35
CA VAL A 664 21.28 3.70 24.25
C VAL A 664 22.06 2.45 23.87
N GLN A 665 21.42 1.30 23.84
CA GLN A 665 22.07 0.01 23.64
C GLN A 665 21.25 -0.84 22.68
N ALA A 666 21.92 -1.57 21.81
CA ALA A 666 21.33 -2.62 20.98
C ALA A 666 21.74 -3.98 21.54
N ALA A 667 20.79 -4.88 21.69
CA ALA A 667 21.01 -6.19 22.29
C ALA A 667 20.31 -7.31 21.51
N ILE A 668 20.92 -8.50 21.53
CA ILE A 668 20.36 -9.75 21.01
C ILE A 668 20.33 -10.75 22.16
N GLY A 669 19.14 -11.24 22.53
CA GLY A 669 18.99 -12.24 23.59
C GLY A 669 19.68 -11.84 24.90
N GLY A 670 19.64 -10.54 25.25
CA GLY A 670 20.31 -10.00 26.46
C GLY A 670 21.78 -9.63 26.29
N LYS A 671 22.47 -10.04 25.22
CA LYS A 671 23.86 -9.66 24.92
C LYS A 671 23.87 -8.30 24.21
N ILE A 672 24.53 -7.30 24.79
CA ILE A 672 24.70 -5.98 24.18
C ILE A 672 25.73 -6.08 23.06
N ILE A 673 25.34 -5.69 21.84
CA ILE A 673 26.17 -5.69 20.63
C ILE A 673 26.65 -4.29 20.25
N ALA A 674 25.86 -3.25 20.55
CA ALA A 674 26.25 -1.86 20.33
C ALA A 674 25.79 -0.99 21.50
N ARG A 675 26.52 0.10 21.74
CA ARG A 675 26.22 1.01 22.86
C ARG A 675 26.67 2.42 22.54
N GLU A 676 25.73 3.36 22.68
CA GLU A 676 26.01 4.79 22.67
C GLU A 676 25.56 5.47 23.94
N SER A 677 26.07 6.67 24.19
CA SER A 677 25.82 7.38 25.45
C SER A 677 25.58 8.87 25.22
N ILE A 678 24.42 9.35 25.67
CA ILE A 678 24.04 10.75 25.63
C ILE A 678 24.51 11.40 26.94
N SER A 679 25.33 12.46 26.84
CA SER A 679 25.88 13.15 28.00
C SER A 679 24.80 13.93 28.74
N ALA A 680 24.82 13.89 30.09
CA ALA A 680 23.94 14.69 30.92
C ALA A 680 24.15 16.19 30.70
N MET A 681 23.07 16.99 30.75
CA MET A 681 23.19 18.44 30.87
C MET A 681 24.03 18.82 32.08
N ARG A 682 24.99 19.72 31.89
CA ARG A 682 25.94 20.14 32.93
C ARG A 682 25.59 21.54 33.36
N LYS A 683 25.06 21.69 34.58
CA LYS A 683 24.99 23.00 35.24
C LYS A 683 26.37 23.29 35.83
N ASP A 684 26.96 24.44 35.55
CA ASP A 684 28.23 24.83 36.19
C ASP A 684 27.94 25.21 37.64
N VAL A 685 28.13 24.24 38.53
CA VAL A 685 27.94 24.44 39.96
C VAL A 685 29.14 25.12 40.61
N THR A 686 30.23 25.30 39.85
CA THR A 686 31.47 25.90 40.32
C THR A 686 31.63 27.35 39.88
N ALA A 687 30.75 27.90 39.03
CA ALA A 687 30.79 29.26 38.51
C ALA A 687 30.84 30.35 39.62
N LYS A 688 30.20 30.08 40.76
CA LYS A 688 30.19 31.02 41.91
C LYS A 688 31.32 30.79 42.93
N CYS A 689 32.25 29.85 42.63
CA CYS A 689 33.40 29.62 43.53
C CYS A 689 34.57 30.49 43.10
N TYR A 690 34.61 31.72 43.60
CA TYR A 690 35.76 32.63 43.48
C TYR A 690 36.89 32.17 44.41
N GLY A 691 38.13 32.07 43.91
CA GLY A 691 39.29 31.68 44.65
C GLY A 691 39.65 30.20 44.62
N GLY A 692 40.84 29.84 45.02
CA GLY A 692 41.47 28.54 44.82
C GLY A 692 41.02 27.40 45.76
N ASP A 693 39.81 27.45 46.37
CA ASP A 693 39.31 26.37 47.23
C ASP A 693 38.93 25.12 46.41
N ILE A 694 39.94 24.31 46.19
CA ILE A 694 39.83 23.04 45.44
C ILE A 694 38.91 22.06 46.16
N SER A 695 38.91 22.06 47.50
CA SER A 695 38.13 21.12 48.31
C SER A 695 36.62 21.41 48.21
N ARG A 696 36.22 22.68 48.18
CA ARG A 696 34.83 23.11 47.99
C ARG A 696 34.33 22.81 46.56
N LYS A 697 35.17 23.06 45.53
CA LYS A 697 34.86 22.70 44.15
C LYS A 697 34.62 21.20 44.00
N ARG A 698 35.49 20.38 44.61
CA ARG A 698 35.38 18.91 44.60
C ARG A 698 34.08 18.43 45.26
N LYS A 699 33.76 18.94 46.48
CA LYS A 699 32.52 18.61 47.18
C LYS A 699 31.26 18.97 46.39
N LEU A 700 31.25 20.11 45.69
CA LEU A 700 30.13 20.51 44.84
C LEU A 700 29.96 19.60 43.61
N LEU A 701 31.05 19.21 42.98
CA LEU A 701 31.06 18.25 41.87
C LEU A 701 30.61 16.86 42.32
N ASP A 702 31.05 16.41 43.51
CA ASP A 702 30.62 15.11 44.04
C ASP A 702 29.13 15.09 44.40
N LYS A 703 28.61 16.16 45.04
CA LYS A 703 27.15 16.33 45.24
C LYS A 703 26.36 16.35 43.94
N GLN A 704 26.87 17.02 42.90
CA GLN A 704 26.24 17.00 41.58
C GLN A 704 26.23 15.60 40.96
N LYS A 705 27.34 14.86 41.11
CA LYS A 705 27.48 13.48 40.64
C LYS A 705 26.50 12.56 41.36
N GLU A 706 26.37 12.69 42.66
CA GLU A 706 25.44 11.91 43.48
C GLU A 706 23.98 12.24 43.14
N GLY A 707 23.65 13.54 43.02
CA GLY A 707 22.31 13.97 42.57
C GLY A 707 21.93 13.41 41.21
N LYS A 708 22.85 13.41 40.24
CA LYS A 708 22.64 12.79 38.92
C LYS A 708 22.47 11.27 39.00
N LYS A 709 23.17 10.59 39.93
CA LYS A 709 23.01 9.15 40.17
C LYS A 709 21.63 8.85 40.74
N ARG A 710 21.11 9.66 41.68
CA ARG A 710 19.72 9.52 42.19
C ARG A 710 18.68 9.79 41.11
N MET A 711 18.83 10.86 40.32
CA MET A 711 17.91 11.18 39.21
C MET A 711 17.84 10.06 38.17
N ARG A 712 18.94 9.36 37.91
CA ARG A 712 18.96 8.20 37.02
C ARG A 712 18.13 7.02 37.54
N GLN A 713 18.00 6.86 38.86
CA GLN A 713 17.23 5.78 39.48
C GLN A 713 15.70 6.00 39.40
N PHE A 714 15.26 7.26 39.28
CA PHE A 714 13.85 7.65 39.32
C PHE A 714 13.36 8.35 38.05
N GLY A 715 14.26 8.74 37.14
CA GLY A 715 13.93 9.46 35.93
C GLY A 715 13.58 8.51 34.77
N GLN A 716 12.36 8.54 34.33
CA GLN A 716 11.99 7.96 33.00
C GLN A 716 12.66 8.80 31.92
N VAL A 717 13.14 8.16 30.88
CA VAL A 717 13.68 8.84 29.69
C VAL A 717 12.53 9.20 28.79
N GLU A 718 12.27 10.48 28.67
CA GLU A 718 11.32 10.98 27.68
C GLU A 718 12.01 10.96 26.31
N ILE A 719 11.54 10.08 25.43
CA ILE A 719 11.98 9.98 24.05
C ILE A 719 10.99 10.80 23.23
N PRO A 720 11.44 11.90 22.58
CA PRO A 720 10.56 12.67 21.73
C PRO A 720 10.03 11.81 20.57
N GLN A 721 8.82 12.05 20.18
CA GLN A 721 8.14 11.39 19.09
C GLN A 721 8.89 11.51 17.76
N SER A 722 9.42 12.73 17.48
CA SER A 722 10.28 12.99 16.33
C SER A 722 11.53 12.10 16.30
N ALA A 723 12.00 11.63 17.46
CA ALA A 723 13.12 10.71 17.54
C ALA A 723 12.75 9.29 17.10
N PHE A 724 11.51 8.84 17.34
CA PHE A 724 11.02 7.56 16.81
C PHE A 724 10.93 7.58 15.28
N ILE A 725 10.26 8.60 14.73
CA ILE A 725 10.06 8.76 13.28
C ILE A 725 11.42 8.88 12.57
N ALA A 726 12.31 9.73 13.08
CA ALA A 726 13.62 9.95 12.47
C ALA A 726 14.59 8.76 12.66
N ALA A 727 14.48 8.01 13.77
CA ALA A 727 15.30 6.81 13.98
C ALA A 727 14.92 5.67 13.03
N LEU A 728 13.66 5.61 12.60
CA LEU A 728 13.13 4.57 11.72
C LEU A 728 13.38 4.88 10.24
N LYS A 729 13.53 6.15 9.86
CA LYS A 729 13.95 6.56 8.50
C LYS A 729 15.46 6.35 8.33
N MET A 730 15.91 5.10 8.26
CA MET A 730 17.34 4.74 8.14
C MET A 730 17.92 4.91 6.72
N GLY A 731 17.20 5.54 5.78
CA GLY A 731 17.58 5.64 4.38
C GLY A 731 18.17 6.96 3.90
N ASP A 732 18.18 8.03 4.71
CA ASP A 732 18.44 9.40 4.22
C ASP A 732 19.90 9.89 4.41
N GLU A 733 20.94 9.04 4.42
CA GLU A 733 22.35 9.47 4.37
C GLU A 733 23.16 8.63 3.39
#